data_d854680e729359e7760e539470520271
#
_entry.id   d854680e729359e7760e539470520271
#
_cell.length_a   1.000
_cell.length_b   1.000
_cell.length_c   1.000
_cell.angle_alpha   90.00
_cell.angle_beta   90.00
_cell.angle_gamma   90.00
#
_symmetry.space_group_name_H-M   'P 1'
#
loop_
_entity.id
_entity.type
_entity.pdbx_description
1 polymer ?
#
loop_
_entity_poly.entity_id
_entity_poly.type
_entity_poly.pdbx_seq_one_letter_code
_entity_poly.pdbx_strand_id
1 'polypeptide(L)'
;MIQKKKLNQFYIEQYERAGRKKPKKPVKEAGMQARTAKIQKTLRSARPGQINIRTLEELHRQLKNMASYAYRRNKEELLKSLNEEMLPRLMELDLGMLLTEQKEGLNGEFLAWVRRTMPCAICQEPMFTLYPKFRQYKVKNKILELVPARPEMEFAEVRELARHFILHIGPTNSGKTFQALERLRQAKNGTYLGPLRLLALEVYEQMHGAGVPCTMRTGQECIEEENSRVTASTIEMADFDENYDIAVIDEAQLVADTDRGPSWTKAILGLRAEEIHICMSPAAEQVVCHLIQLCDDTFEVRRYERKTELICEDRPFAFPDDVQEGDALIAFSKKSVLDVAGRLEEAGIASSVIYGSLPPEIRRRQTRMFNEGMTKVAVATDAIGMGLNLPVRRIVFMQTDKFDGVSRRPLRIPEVKQIAGRAGRFGIYDKGCVNALGERELEYIRTLYRADEEPLTEVNLGFPQVLLDIDAPLDELMKIWYSVTPSEPFVKENIDEALYLYEQAKRYKNQIDGFENKHLIYKMITCPIDIKDRRVVMLWLDYCRTYTADVSLEKPAFYRDRKGGIAQYETYYKQLDLYYQFSRRMQKELDEEWLAKQREKTEMRIMSYLTRGKQNYIARCKYCGRLLPLGSPFQVCDDCFGKR
;
A
#
# COMPACT_ATOMS: atom_id res chain seq x y z
N MET A 1 15.60 12.88 -35.90
CA MET A 1 17.06 12.78 -35.63
C MET A 1 17.74 14.13 -35.84
N ILE A 2 18.55 14.57 -34.91
CA ILE A 2 19.25 15.85 -35.02
C ILE A 2 20.32 15.77 -36.14
N GLN A 3 20.48 16.83 -36.93
CA GLN A 3 21.53 16.85 -37.95
C GLN A 3 22.91 16.82 -37.28
N LYS A 4 23.82 15.95 -37.74
CA LYS A 4 25.19 15.83 -37.20
C LYS A 4 25.89 17.20 -37.08
N LYS A 5 25.65 18.13 -38.01
CA LYS A 5 26.20 19.48 -38.01
C LYS A 5 25.76 20.28 -36.75
N LYS A 6 24.48 20.22 -36.37
CA LYS A 6 23.96 20.90 -35.17
C LYS A 6 24.53 20.31 -33.88
N LEU A 7 24.68 18.98 -33.83
CA LEU A 7 25.25 18.30 -32.68
C LEU A 7 26.76 18.60 -32.52
N ASN A 8 27.50 18.62 -33.62
CA ASN A 8 28.92 19.01 -33.62
C ASN A 8 29.08 20.46 -33.12
N GLN A 9 28.27 21.39 -33.62
CA GLN A 9 28.27 22.78 -33.13
C GLN A 9 27.97 22.87 -31.64
N PHE A 10 27.06 22.05 -31.13
CA PHE A 10 26.76 21.95 -29.69
C PHE A 10 28.00 21.49 -28.90
N TYR A 11 28.74 20.47 -29.36
CA TYR A 11 29.97 20.05 -28.69
C TYR A 11 30.99 21.19 -28.61
N ILE A 12 31.26 21.83 -29.74
CA ILE A 12 32.19 22.97 -29.80
C ILE A 12 31.80 24.05 -28.79
N GLU A 13 30.53 24.46 -28.78
CA GLU A 13 30.01 25.47 -27.86
C GLU A 13 30.20 25.09 -26.38
N GLN A 14 29.90 23.84 -26.01
CA GLN A 14 30.02 23.39 -24.63
C GLN A 14 31.48 23.30 -24.17
N TYR A 15 32.38 22.83 -25.04
CA TYR A 15 33.81 22.77 -24.75
C TYR A 15 34.47 24.14 -24.72
N GLU A 16 34.06 25.05 -25.56
CA GLU A 16 34.47 26.48 -25.51
C GLU A 16 34.06 27.11 -24.19
N ARG A 17 32.79 26.97 -23.82
CA ARG A 17 32.27 27.47 -22.54
C ARG A 17 33.01 26.89 -21.34
N ALA A 18 33.30 25.60 -21.37
CA ALA A 18 34.07 24.93 -20.32
C ALA A 18 35.54 25.41 -20.31
N GLY A 19 36.14 25.60 -21.49
CA GLY A 19 37.51 26.06 -21.64
C GLY A 19 37.76 27.49 -21.11
N ARG A 20 36.78 28.38 -21.25
CA ARG A 20 36.86 29.77 -20.77
C ARG A 20 36.67 29.92 -19.26
N LYS A 21 36.08 28.90 -18.56
CA LYS A 21 35.94 28.91 -17.09
C LYS A 21 37.30 28.73 -16.39
N LYS A 22 37.53 29.46 -15.24
CA LYS A 22 38.73 29.27 -14.40
C LYS A 22 38.84 27.84 -13.90
N PRO A 23 39.92 27.06 -14.20
CA PRO A 23 40.08 25.71 -13.64
C PRO A 23 40.44 25.81 -12.15
N LYS A 24 40.00 24.82 -11.38
CA LYS A 24 40.37 24.68 -9.95
C LYS A 24 41.89 24.50 -9.77
N LYS A 25 42.58 23.90 -10.76
CA LYS A 25 44.05 23.77 -10.81
C LYS A 25 44.56 24.17 -12.20
N PRO A 26 45.66 24.96 -12.31
CA PRO A 26 46.22 25.36 -13.60
C PRO A 26 46.76 24.13 -14.36
N VAL A 27 46.43 24.04 -15.64
CA VAL A 27 46.98 23.00 -16.52
C VAL A 27 48.39 23.38 -16.90
N LYS A 28 49.38 22.49 -16.56
CA LYS A 28 50.79 22.74 -16.84
C LYS A 28 51.06 22.58 -18.35
N GLU A 29 51.90 23.42 -18.90
CA GLU A 29 52.30 23.41 -20.32
C GLU A 29 53.18 22.21 -20.68
N ALA A 30 54.04 21.82 -19.73
CA ALA A 30 54.94 20.67 -19.93
C ALA A 30 54.17 19.38 -20.25
N GLY A 31 54.46 18.77 -21.39
CA GLY A 31 53.86 17.52 -21.86
C GLY A 31 52.53 17.67 -22.58
N MET A 32 52.04 18.87 -22.90
CA MET A 32 50.77 19.06 -23.60
C MET A 32 50.82 18.47 -25.02
N GLN A 33 51.91 18.67 -25.76
CA GLN A 33 52.03 18.07 -27.11
C GLN A 33 51.98 16.53 -27.08
N ALA A 34 52.71 15.90 -26.19
CA ALA A 34 52.66 14.45 -26.03
C ALA A 34 51.27 13.94 -25.62
N ARG A 35 50.55 14.68 -24.76
CA ARG A 35 49.16 14.37 -24.39
C ARG A 35 48.20 14.54 -25.56
N THR A 36 48.35 15.60 -26.38
CA THR A 36 47.57 15.80 -27.58
C THR A 36 47.74 14.64 -28.54
N ALA A 37 48.97 14.24 -28.84
CA ALA A 37 49.25 13.10 -29.72
C ALA A 37 48.65 11.79 -29.21
N LYS A 38 48.72 11.55 -27.86
CA LYS A 38 48.10 10.38 -27.25
C LYS A 38 46.59 10.37 -27.38
N ILE A 39 45.92 11.52 -27.14
CA ILE A 39 44.48 11.67 -27.27
C ILE A 39 44.04 11.44 -28.72
N GLN A 40 44.71 12.07 -29.69
CA GLN A 40 44.45 11.89 -31.12
C GLN A 40 44.59 10.43 -31.54
N LYS A 41 45.66 9.73 -31.08
CA LYS A 41 45.86 8.31 -31.35
C LYS A 41 44.69 7.47 -30.79
N THR A 42 44.25 7.73 -29.55
CA THR A 42 43.14 7.00 -28.90
C THR A 42 41.83 7.26 -29.68
N LEU A 43 41.52 8.52 -30.03
CA LEU A 43 40.34 8.87 -30.77
C LEU A 43 40.29 8.20 -32.15
N ARG A 44 41.44 8.13 -32.88
CA ARG A 44 41.52 7.50 -34.20
C ARG A 44 41.40 5.98 -34.13
N SER A 45 41.95 5.33 -33.10
CA SER A 45 41.90 3.87 -32.93
C SER A 45 40.59 3.36 -32.39
N ALA A 46 39.84 4.18 -31.65
CA ALA A 46 38.55 3.80 -31.03
C ALA A 46 37.45 3.62 -32.09
N ARG A 47 36.64 2.56 -31.92
CA ARG A 47 35.49 2.28 -32.80
C ARG A 47 34.18 2.66 -32.10
N PRO A 48 33.25 3.36 -32.77
CA PRO A 48 31.91 3.63 -32.24
C PRO A 48 31.22 2.34 -31.84
N GLY A 49 30.61 2.32 -30.66
CA GLY A 49 29.91 1.14 -30.10
C GLY A 49 30.79 0.06 -29.48
N GLN A 50 32.13 0.17 -29.59
CA GLN A 50 33.08 -0.81 -29.01
C GLN A 50 34.05 -0.18 -28.01
N ILE A 51 34.00 1.12 -27.81
CA ILE A 51 34.87 1.81 -26.84
C ILE A 51 34.47 1.48 -25.41
N ASN A 52 35.46 1.26 -24.53
CA ASN A 52 35.20 1.08 -23.09
C ASN A 52 34.69 2.39 -22.48
N ILE A 53 33.68 2.30 -21.63
CA ILE A 53 33.02 3.43 -20.96
C ILE A 53 34.04 4.32 -20.22
N ARG A 54 34.92 3.72 -19.42
CA ARG A 54 35.95 4.47 -18.67
C ARG A 54 36.91 5.24 -19.59
N THR A 55 37.23 4.64 -20.73
CA THR A 55 38.07 5.29 -21.75
C THR A 55 37.36 6.48 -22.37
N LEU A 56 36.07 6.37 -22.66
CA LEU A 56 35.26 7.46 -23.20
C LEU A 56 35.11 8.62 -22.22
N GLU A 57 34.80 8.32 -20.95
CA GLU A 57 34.75 9.31 -19.87
C GLU A 57 36.10 10.03 -19.67
N GLU A 58 37.20 9.30 -19.77
CA GLU A 58 38.53 9.88 -19.66
C GLU A 58 38.87 10.78 -20.85
N LEU A 59 38.44 10.42 -22.06
CA LEU A 59 38.58 11.29 -23.25
C LEU A 59 37.83 12.60 -23.07
N HIS A 60 36.59 12.58 -22.56
CA HIS A 60 35.83 13.80 -22.23
C HIS A 60 36.60 14.71 -21.27
N ARG A 61 37.15 14.15 -20.19
CA ARG A 61 37.93 14.89 -19.19
C ARG A 61 39.23 15.46 -19.77
N GLN A 62 39.92 14.67 -20.59
CA GLN A 62 41.18 15.10 -21.20
C GLN A 62 40.96 16.21 -22.23
N LEU A 63 39.93 16.09 -23.08
CA LEU A 63 39.56 17.12 -24.04
C LEU A 63 39.08 18.42 -23.36
N LYS A 64 38.36 18.31 -22.24
CA LYS A 64 38.01 19.48 -21.40
C LYS A 64 39.25 20.22 -20.89
N ASN A 65 40.23 19.48 -20.40
CA ASN A 65 41.49 20.08 -19.92
C ASN A 65 42.26 20.72 -21.07
N MET A 66 42.28 20.07 -22.24
CA MET A 66 42.89 20.60 -23.45
C MET A 66 42.18 21.86 -23.93
N ALA A 67 40.84 21.88 -23.98
CA ALA A 67 40.06 23.06 -24.31
C ALA A 67 40.38 24.23 -23.35
N SER A 68 40.45 23.95 -22.04
CA SER A 68 40.81 24.95 -21.04
C SER A 68 42.21 25.55 -21.25
N TYR A 69 43.17 24.73 -21.65
CA TYR A 69 44.50 25.20 -21.97
C TYR A 69 44.52 26.03 -23.26
N ALA A 70 43.90 25.53 -24.35
CA ALA A 70 43.89 26.14 -25.69
C ALA A 70 43.18 27.51 -25.71
N TYR A 71 41.95 27.59 -25.15
CA TYR A 71 41.18 28.84 -25.10
C TYR A 71 41.84 29.92 -24.26
N ARG A 72 42.52 29.56 -23.15
CA ARG A 72 43.17 30.54 -22.26
C ARG A 72 44.50 31.05 -22.77
N ARG A 73 45.21 30.23 -23.48
CA ARG A 73 46.54 30.56 -24.04
C ARG A 73 46.47 31.01 -25.50
N ASN A 74 45.23 31.10 -26.02
CA ASN A 74 44.97 31.49 -27.42
C ASN A 74 45.80 30.69 -28.43
N LYS A 75 45.83 29.34 -28.24
CA LYS A 75 46.60 28.39 -29.09
C LYS A 75 45.73 28.03 -30.30
N GLU A 76 45.75 28.84 -31.39
CA GLU A 76 44.89 28.73 -32.57
C GLU A 76 44.97 27.37 -33.27
N GLU A 77 46.16 26.85 -33.50
CA GLU A 77 46.33 25.53 -34.15
C GLU A 77 45.71 24.40 -33.31
N LEU A 78 45.86 24.45 -31.98
CA LEU A 78 45.26 23.46 -31.10
C LEU A 78 43.72 23.59 -31.06
N LEU A 79 43.21 24.83 -31.06
CA LEU A 79 41.77 25.09 -31.16
C LEU A 79 41.18 24.59 -32.47
N LYS A 80 41.89 24.78 -33.58
CA LYS A 80 41.50 24.27 -34.90
C LYS A 80 41.43 22.73 -34.88
N SER A 81 42.48 22.07 -34.45
CA SER A 81 42.51 20.60 -34.34
C SER A 81 41.43 20.06 -33.35
N LEU A 82 41.20 20.76 -32.23
CA LEU A 82 40.16 20.40 -31.28
C LEU A 82 38.77 20.45 -31.92
N ASN A 83 38.43 21.56 -32.59
CA ASN A 83 37.10 21.80 -33.11
C ASN A 83 36.80 21.03 -34.44
N GLU A 84 37.80 20.87 -35.29
CA GLU A 84 37.63 20.28 -36.62
C GLU A 84 37.86 18.76 -36.65
N GLU A 85 38.68 18.19 -35.73
CA GLU A 85 39.05 16.78 -35.76
C GLU A 85 38.58 16.02 -34.47
N MET A 86 38.95 16.54 -33.29
CA MET A 86 38.82 15.76 -32.06
C MET A 86 37.39 15.73 -31.51
N LEU A 87 36.70 16.87 -31.46
CA LEU A 87 35.31 16.94 -30.96
C LEU A 87 34.32 16.25 -31.91
N PRO A 88 34.42 16.37 -33.24
CA PRO A 88 33.58 15.58 -34.15
C PRO A 88 33.78 14.08 -33.96
N ARG A 89 35.03 13.63 -33.72
CA ARG A 89 35.31 12.22 -33.51
C ARG A 89 34.81 11.73 -32.14
N LEU A 90 34.95 12.52 -31.05
CA LEU A 90 34.37 12.22 -29.78
C LEU A 90 32.85 12.08 -29.85
N MET A 91 32.19 13.01 -30.56
CA MET A 91 30.75 12.97 -30.80
C MET A 91 30.32 11.67 -31.51
N GLU A 92 31.09 11.21 -32.49
CA GLU A 92 30.80 9.94 -33.17
C GLU A 92 30.94 8.74 -32.23
N LEU A 93 31.94 8.74 -31.35
CA LEU A 93 32.10 7.70 -30.33
C LEU A 93 30.94 7.70 -29.35
N ASP A 94 30.50 8.86 -28.89
CA ASP A 94 29.32 9.02 -28.03
C ASP A 94 28.06 8.49 -28.68
N LEU A 95 27.80 8.90 -29.94
CA LEU A 95 26.65 8.41 -30.70
C LEU A 95 26.69 6.90 -30.93
N GLY A 96 27.88 6.32 -31.06
CA GLY A 96 28.06 4.88 -31.19
C GLY A 96 27.62 4.09 -29.96
N MET A 97 27.66 4.69 -28.79
CA MET A 97 27.27 4.07 -27.53
C MET A 97 25.76 4.14 -27.26
N LEU A 98 25.00 4.92 -28.02
CA LEU A 98 23.57 5.06 -27.85
C LEU A 98 22.79 3.99 -28.62
N LEU A 99 21.70 3.52 -28.03
CA LEU A 99 20.68 2.70 -28.69
C LEU A 99 19.96 3.53 -29.79
N THR A 100 19.30 2.85 -30.72
CA THR A 100 18.59 3.51 -31.83
C THR A 100 17.54 4.50 -31.31
N GLU A 101 16.70 4.09 -30.37
CA GLU A 101 15.69 4.93 -29.70
C GLU A 101 16.30 6.16 -29.02
N GLN A 102 17.45 5.98 -28.38
CA GLN A 102 18.15 7.10 -27.73
C GLN A 102 18.70 8.11 -28.74
N LYS A 103 19.17 7.63 -29.93
CA LYS A 103 19.61 8.50 -31.01
C LYS A 103 18.47 9.32 -31.60
N GLU A 104 17.29 8.72 -31.70
CA GLU A 104 16.08 9.40 -32.16
C GLU A 104 15.61 10.46 -31.17
N GLY A 105 15.73 10.18 -29.88
CA GLY A 105 15.41 11.11 -28.78
C GLY A 105 16.39 12.28 -28.61
N LEU A 106 17.56 12.23 -29.27
CA LEU A 106 18.47 13.39 -29.33
C LEU A 106 17.90 14.45 -30.25
N ASN A 107 17.23 15.43 -29.68
CA ASN A 107 16.56 16.52 -30.43
C ASN A 107 16.96 17.90 -29.88
N GLY A 108 16.31 18.95 -30.40
CA GLY A 108 16.56 20.32 -29.93
C GLY A 108 16.27 20.55 -28.47
N GLU A 109 15.29 19.83 -27.90
CA GLU A 109 14.92 19.92 -26.48
C GLU A 109 16.03 19.38 -25.57
N PHE A 110 16.65 18.23 -25.93
CA PHE A 110 17.80 17.70 -25.22
C PHE A 110 18.95 18.72 -25.14
N LEU A 111 19.29 19.32 -26.29
CA LEU A 111 20.37 20.33 -26.34
C LEU A 111 20.03 21.57 -25.53
N ALA A 112 18.77 22.03 -25.59
CA ALA A 112 18.30 23.17 -24.81
C ALA A 112 18.31 22.85 -23.30
N TRP A 113 17.90 21.65 -22.92
CA TRP A 113 17.95 21.19 -21.55
C TRP A 113 19.37 21.15 -20.99
N VAL A 114 20.35 20.57 -21.73
CA VAL A 114 21.76 20.54 -21.31
C VAL A 114 22.31 21.98 -21.17
N ARG A 115 22.02 22.88 -22.13
CA ARG A 115 22.46 24.26 -22.07
C ARG A 115 21.97 25.00 -20.84
N ARG A 116 20.73 24.76 -20.46
CA ARG A 116 20.04 25.47 -19.36
C ARG A 116 20.33 24.83 -18.00
N THR A 117 20.20 23.51 -17.88
CA THR A 117 20.18 22.80 -16.60
C THR A 117 21.54 22.25 -16.22
N MET A 118 22.30 21.76 -17.19
CA MET A 118 23.60 21.11 -16.98
C MET A 118 24.69 21.64 -17.92
N PRO A 119 24.95 22.96 -17.93
CA PRO A 119 25.91 23.55 -18.87
C PRO A 119 27.31 22.95 -18.68
N CYS A 120 27.92 22.56 -19.79
CA CYS A 120 29.22 21.86 -19.88
C CYS A 120 29.24 20.43 -19.31
N ALA A 121 28.08 19.79 -19.02
CA ALA A 121 28.05 18.40 -18.55
C ALA A 121 28.64 17.46 -19.60
N ILE A 122 28.36 17.67 -20.90
CA ILE A 122 28.94 16.86 -21.97
C ILE A 122 30.48 16.86 -22.02
N CYS A 123 31.11 17.83 -21.38
CA CYS A 123 32.59 17.84 -21.24
C CYS A 123 33.10 16.93 -20.14
N GLN A 124 32.24 16.25 -19.40
CA GLN A 124 32.58 15.40 -18.26
C GLN A 124 31.92 14.04 -18.33
N GLU A 125 30.73 13.99 -18.89
CA GLU A 125 29.88 12.82 -18.96
C GLU A 125 29.47 12.56 -20.42
N PRO A 126 29.62 11.31 -20.92
CA PRO A 126 29.16 10.93 -22.25
C PRO A 126 27.63 11.08 -22.43
N MET A 127 27.16 11.16 -23.67
CA MET A 127 25.73 11.32 -23.97
C MET A 127 24.87 10.20 -23.40
N PHE A 128 25.36 8.96 -23.40
CA PHE A 128 24.59 7.82 -22.90
C PHE A 128 24.31 7.91 -21.38
N THR A 129 25.07 8.72 -20.60
CA THR A 129 24.80 9.02 -19.19
C THR A 129 23.90 10.24 -19.00
N LEU A 130 23.92 11.18 -19.94
CA LEU A 130 23.10 12.39 -19.90
C LEU A 130 21.67 12.16 -20.42
N TYR A 131 21.51 11.30 -21.41
CA TYR A 131 20.21 11.03 -22.02
C TYR A 131 19.19 10.43 -21.02
N PRO A 132 19.53 9.44 -20.17
CA PRO A 132 18.62 8.95 -19.13
C PRO A 132 18.18 10.06 -18.16
N LYS A 133 19.07 10.98 -17.77
CA LYS A 133 18.74 12.13 -16.91
C LYS A 133 17.74 13.09 -17.60
N PHE A 134 17.92 13.32 -18.89
CA PHE A 134 16.99 14.11 -19.69
C PHE A 134 15.61 13.43 -19.79
N ARG A 135 15.59 12.13 -20.02
CA ARG A 135 14.34 11.36 -20.09
C ARG A 135 13.58 11.47 -18.75
N GLN A 136 14.25 11.25 -17.63
CA GLN A 136 13.65 11.43 -16.31
C GLN A 136 13.11 12.86 -16.09
N TYR A 137 13.84 13.88 -16.54
CA TYR A 137 13.39 15.27 -16.52
C TYR A 137 12.10 15.46 -17.35
N LYS A 138 12.02 14.90 -18.54
CA LYS A 138 10.82 14.97 -19.40
C LYS A 138 9.63 14.28 -18.74
N VAL A 139 9.84 13.07 -18.23
CA VAL A 139 8.80 12.29 -17.54
C VAL A 139 8.31 13.05 -16.31
N LYS A 140 9.23 13.60 -15.50
CA LYS A 140 8.86 14.42 -14.33
C LYS A 140 8.02 15.64 -14.71
N ASN A 141 8.41 16.37 -15.75
CA ASN A 141 7.62 17.53 -16.20
C ASN A 141 6.25 17.11 -16.69
N LYS A 142 6.16 15.99 -17.42
CA LYS A 142 4.87 15.48 -17.89
C LYS A 142 3.96 15.04 -16.74
N ILE A 143 4.52 14.43 -15.70
CA ILE A 143 3.79 14.11 -14.47
C ILE A 143 3.26 15.40 -13.83
N LEU A 144 4.11 16.45 -13.71
CA LEU A 144 3.69 17.74 -13.12
C LEU A 144 2.64 18.48 -13.96
N GLU A 145 2.57 18.22 -15.27
CA GLU A 145 1.52 18.77 -16.13
C GLU A 145 0.18 18.04 -15.98
N LEU A 146 0.22 16.71 -15.81
CA LEU A 146 -0.98 15.87 -15.77
C LEU A 146 -1.57 15.70 -14.36
N VAL A 147 -0.73 15.72 -13.32
CA VAL A 147 -1.18 15.64 -11.95
C VAL A 147 -1.35 17.06 -11.43
N PRO A 148 -2.56 17.48 -11.07
CA PRO A 148 -2.79 18.81 -10.51
C PRO A 148 -1.91 19.05 -9.28
N ALA A 149 -1.38 20.26 -9.14
CA ALA A 149 -0.68 20.66 -7.91
C ALA A 149 -1.61 20.63 -6.68
N ARG A 150 -2.92 20.71 -6.94
CA ARG A 150 -4.03 20.62 -5.99
C ARG A 150 -4.80 19.32 -6.26
N PRO A 151 -4.62 18.26 -5.45
CA PRO A 151 -5.23 16.94 -5.68
C PRO A 151 -6.76 16.95 -5.76
N GLU A 152 -7.43 17.87 -5.05
CA GLU A 152 -8.88 18.04 -5.13
C GLU A 152 -9.38 18.43 -6.53
N MET A 153 -8.52 19.02 -7.37
CA MET A 153 -8.84 19.39 -8.75
C MET A 153 -8.80 18.20 -9.73
N GLU A 154 -8.35 17.03 -9.29
CA GLU A 154 -8.49 15.79 -10.07
C GLU A 154 -9.95 15.45 -10.33
N PHE A 155 -10.86 15.91 -9.46
CA PHE A 155 -12.30 15.72 -9.54
C PHE A 155 -13.03 17.04 -9.89
N ALA A 156 -12.55 17.76 -10.89
CA ALA A 156 -13.08 19.08 -11.24
C ALA A 156 -14.61 19.09 -11.48
N GLU A 157 -15.16 18.04 -12.12
CA GLU A 157 -16.60 17.92 -12.35
C GLU A 157 -17.42 17.82 -11.06
N VAL A 158 -16.85 17.21 -10.00
CA VAL A 158 -17.49 17.10 -8.70
C VAL A 158 -17.54 18.45 -7.98
N ARG A 159 -16.61 19.37 -8.32
CA ARG A 159 -16.60 20.75 -7.77
C ARG A 159 -17.81 21.58 -8.23
N GLU A 160 -18.53 21.17 -9.27
CA GLU A 160 -19.75 21.82 -9.72
C GLU A 160 -21.01 21.39 -8.92
N LEU A 161 -20.90 20.30 -8.14
CA LEU A 161 -21.97 19.80 -7.30
C LEU A 161 -21.99 20.55 -5.95
N ALA A 162 -23.19 20.88 -5.49
CA ALA A 162 -23.37 21.42 -4.13
C ALA A 162 -23.40 20.25 -3.12
N ARG A 163 -22.23 19.87 -2.59
CA ARG A 163 -22.11 18.80 -1.61
C ARG A 163 -22.21 19.37 -0.19
N HIS A 164 -22.90 18.62 0.67
CA HIS A 164 -22.99 18.93 2.10
C HIS A 164 -22.53 17.76 2.95
N PHE A 165 -21.53 18.00 3.81
CA PHE A 165 -20.97 16.97 4.66
C PHE A 165 -21.51 17.02 6.09
N ILE A 166 -21.85 15.86 6.66
CA ILE A 166 -22.27 15.71 8.04
C ILE A 166 -21.23 14.83 8.75
N LEU A 167 -20.44 15.45 9.62
CA LEU A 167 -19.33 14.81 10.29
C LEU A 167 -19.77 14.22 11.62
N HIS A 168 -19.83 12.88 11.71
CA HIS A 168 -20.14 12.13 12.92
C HIS A 168 -18.86 11.80 13.67
N ILE A 169 -18.51 12.58 14.68
CA ILE A 169 -17.25 12.50 15.41
C ILE A 169 -17.46 11.91 16.80
N GLY A 170 -16.74 10.83 17.11
CA GLY A 170 -16.81 10.22 18.43
C GLY A 170 -16.01 8.94 18.55
N PRO A 171 -15.83 8.45 19.80
CA PRO A 171 -15.10 7.21 20.05
C PRO A 171 -15.85 5.99 19.51
N THR A 172 -15.21 4.84 19.56
CA THR A 172 -15.84 3.56 19.25
C THR A 172 -17.02 3.30 20.18
N ASN A 173 -18.10 2.73 19.65
CA ASN A 173 -19.32 2.40 20.40
C ASN A 173 -20.10 3.63 20.95
N SER A 174 -20.09 4.75 20.22
CA SER A 174 -20.84 5.98 20.54
C SER A 174 -22.18 6.11 19.79
N GLY A 175 -22.42 5.24 18.79
CA GLY A 175 -23.64 5.26 17.96
C GLY A 175 -23.56 6.16 16.71
N LYS A 176 -22.38 6.70 16.39
CA LYS A 176 -22.17 7.58 15.22
C LYS A 176 -22.59 6.93 13.89
N THR A 177 -22.14 5.70 13.61
CA THR A 177 -22.47 4.97 12.38
C THR A 177 -23.97 4.63 12.32
N PHE A 178 -24.60 4.31 13.46
CA PHE A 178 -26.03 4.06 13.51
C PHE A 178 -26.84 5.27 13.02
N GLN A 179 -26.50 6.49 13.45
CA GLN A 179 -27.20 7.71 13.02
C GLN A 179 -27.03 7.97 11.51
N ALA A 180 -25.84 7.73 10.96
CA ALA A 180 -25.59 7.86 9.53
C ALA A 180 -26.40 6.83 8.72
N LEU A 181 -26.48 5.58 9.20
CA LEU A 181 -27.27 4.52 8.56
C LEU A 181 -28.79 4.78 8.61
N GLU A 182 -29.32 5.35 9.72
CA GLU A 182 -30.73 5.76 9.79
C GLU A 182 -31.08 6.79 8.71
N ARG A 183 -30.15 7.70 8.39
CA ARG A 183 -30.34 8.65 7.31
C ARG A 183 -30.24 7.97 5.94
N LEU A 184 -29.27 7.06 5.76
CA LEU A 184 -29.09 6.29 4.52
C LEU A 184 -30.33 5.45 4.15
N ARG A 185 -31.08 4.92 5.13
CA ARG A 185 -32.33 4.18 4.89
C ARG A 185 -33.38 4.99 4.15
N GLN A 186 -33.30 6.31 4.21
CA GLN A 186 -34.24 7.24 3.56
C GLN A 186 -33.81 7.59 2.13
N ALA A 187 -32.60 7.16 1.71
CA ALA A 187 -32.07 7.46 0.38
C ALA A 187 -32.94 6.86 -0.72
N LYS A 188 -33.04 7.59 -1.84
CA LYS A 188 -33.58 7.09 -3.10
C LYS A 188 -32.51 6.36 -3.89
N ASN A 189 -31.29 6.90 -3.89
CA ASN A 189 -30.07 6.30 -4.39
C ASN A 189 -28.92 6.59 -3.42
N GLY A 190 -28.55 5.62 -2.59
CA GLY A 190 -27.56 5.82 -1.54
C GLY A 190 -26.43 4.82 -1.57
N THR A 191 -25.29 5.18 -0.95
CA THR A 191 -24.15 4.28 -0.80
C THR A 191 -23.57 4.30 0.61
N TYR A 192 -23.18 3.12 1.09
CA TYR A 192 -22.33 2.95 2.28
C TYR A 192 -20.96 2.45 1.86
N LEU A 193 -19.92 3.12 2.32
CA LEU A 193 -18.52 2.82 2.06
C LEU A 193 -17.80 2.51 3.37
N GLY A 194 -17.47 1.24 3.58
CA GLY A 194 -16.82 0.78 4.82
C GLY A 194 -15.45 0.15 4.60
N PRO A 195 -14.67 -0.03 5.69
CA PRO A 195 -13.33 -0.58 5.59
C PRO A 195 -13.27 -2.09 5.34
N LEU A 196 -14.34 -2.82 5.63
CA LEU A 196 -14.32 -4.28 5.65
C LEU A 196 -15.59 -4.88 5.04
N ARG A 197 -15.40 -6.02 4.33
CA ARG A 197 -16.50 -6.82 3.80
C ARG A 197 -17.57 -7.15 4.86
N LEU A 198 -17.15 -7.50 6.07
CA LEU A 198 -18.10 -7.84 7.14
C LEU A 198 -18.98 -6.66 7.56
N LEU A 199 -18.47 -5.43 7.52
CA LEU A 199 -19.28 -4.23 7.77
C LEU A 199 -20.24 -3.96 6.61
N ALA A 200 -19.78 -4.10 5.36
CA ALA A 200 -20.68 -3.98 4.20
C ALA A 200 -21.81 -5.02 4.26
N LEU A 201 -21.50 -6.25 4.66
CA LEU A 201 -22.49 -7.32 4.85
C LEU A 201 -23.46 -7.00 6.01
N GLU A 202 -22.95 -6.50 7.14
CA GLU A 202 -23.79 -6.09 8.27
C GLU A 202 -24.78 -4.98 7.86
N VAL A 203 -24.30 -3.98 7.10
CA VAL A 203 -25.16 -2.91 6.57
C VAL A 203 -26.17 -3.46 5.57
N TYR A 204 -25.76 -4.35 4.68
CA TYR A 204 -26.65 -5.05 3.76
C TYR A 204 -27.77 -5.78 4.51
N GLU A 205 -27.44 -6.58 5.54
CA GLU A 205 -28.42 -7.30 6.36
C GLU A 205 -29.34 -6.35 7.14
N GLN A 206 -28.81 -5.23 7.65
CA GLN A 206 -29.62 -4.21 8.35
C GLN A 206 -30.58 -3.48 7.42
N MET A 207 -30.19 -3.17 6.17
CA MET A 207 -31.06 -2.56 5.17
C MET A 207 -32.19 -3.50 4.79
N HIS A 208 -31.90 -4.77 4.52
CA HIS A 208 -32.90 -5.81 4.26
C HIS A 208 -33.85 -6.01 5.45
N GLY A 209 -33.34 -6.09 6.67
CA GLY A 209 -34.15 -6.18 7.88
C GLY A 209 -35.07 -4.99 8.10
N ALA A 210 -34.75 -3.83 7.53
CA ALA A 210 -35.56 -2.63 7.54
C ALA A 210 -36.48 -2.50 6.29
N GLY A 211 -36.49 -3.50 5.39
CA GLY A 211 -37.27 -3.49 4.15
C GLY A 211 -36.72 -2.55 3.07
N VAL A 212 -35.44 -2.21 3.12
CA VAL A 212 -34.78 -1.38 2.11
C VAL A 212 -33.99 -2.29 1.15
N PRO A 213 -34.36 -2.33 -0.16
CA PRO A 213 -33.61 -3.10 -1.16
C PRO A 213 -32.16 -2.60 -1.23
N CYS A 214 -31.21 -3.53 -1.09
CA CYS A 214 -29.81 -3.21 -0.96
C CYS A 214 -28.93 -4.18 -1.76
N THR A 215 -28.03 -3.66 -2.59
CA THR A 215 -26.96 -4.40 -3.26
C THR A 215 -25.72 -4.42 -2.39
N MET A 216 -24.98 -5.54 -2.34
CA MET A 216 -23.67 -5.58 -1.69
C MET A 216 -22.58 -5.75 -2.72
N ARG A 217 -21.54 -4.87 -2.67
CA ARG A 217 -20.36 -4.95 -3.53
C ARG A 217 -19.07 -4.96 -2.72
N THR A 218 -18.31 -6.03 -2.83
CA THR A 218 -17.01 -6.15 -2.17
C THR A 218 -15.99 -6.75 -3.14
N GLY A 219 -14.70 -6.66 -2.82
CA GLY A 219 -13.64 -7.27 -3.63
C GLY A 219 -13.72 -8.81 -3.73
N GLN A 220 -14.59 -9.47 -2.95
CA GLN A 220 -14.69 -10.94 -2.90
C GLN A 220 -16.07 -11.47 -3.26
N GLU A 221 -17.07 -10.62 -3.34
CA GLU A 221 -18.46 -11.00 -3.54
C GLU A 221 -19.30 -9.81 -4.03
N CYS A 222 -20.25 -10.10 -4.89
CA CYS A 222 -21.28 -9.16 -5.30
C CYS A 222 -22.64 -9.84 -5.14
N ILE A 223 -23.55 -9.23 -4.39
CA ILE A 223 -24.95 -9.67 -4.25
C ILE A 223 -25.80 -8.56 -4.83
N GLU A 224 -26.26 -8.74 -6.06
CA GLU A 224 -27.10 -7.77 -6.75
C GLU A 224 -28.57 -7.98 -6.38
N GLU A 225 -29.30 -6.89 -6.19
CA GLU A 225 -30.74 -6.89 -5.97
C GLU A 225 -31.43 -5.96 -6.95
N GLU A 226 -32.50 -6.45 -7.58
CA GLU A 226 -33.33 -5.64 -8.46
C GLU A 226 -33.98 -4.48 -7.71
N ASN A 227 -33.97 -3.29 -8.31
CA ASN A 227 -34.50 -2.06 -7.71
C ASN A 227 -33.80 -1.65 -6.39
N SER A 228 -32.54 -2.01 -6.25
CA SER A 228 -31.74 -1.59 -5.11
C SER A 228 -31.70 -0.07 -4.98
N ARG A 229 -31.97 0.44 -3.77
CA ARG A 229 -31.87 1.87 -3.43
C ARG A 229 -30.60 2.21 -2.69
N VAL A 230 -29.94 1.21 -2.14
CA VAL A 230 -28.71 1.37 -1.37
C VAL A 230 -27.68 0.37 -1.86
N THR A 231 -26.44 0.81 -2.00
CA THR A 231 -25.29 -0.07 -2.23
C THR A 231 -24.40 -0.09 -0.99
N ALA A 232 -24.29 -1.23 -0.33
CA ALA A 232 -23.33 -1.44 0.76
C ALA A 232 -22.02 -2.00 0.20
N SER A 233 -20.91 -1.26 0.28
CA SER A 233 -19.65 -1.71 -0.32
C SER A 233 -18.44 -1.45 0.56
N THR A 234 -17.33 -2.12 0.21
CA THR A 234 -16.02 -1.71 0.71
C THR A 234 -15.56 -0.46 -0.03
N ILE A 235 -14.82 0.40 0.63
CA ILE A 235 -14.43 1.72 0.10
C ILE A 235 -13.66 1.64 -1.22
N GLU A 236 -12.88 0.58 -1.42
CA GLU A 236 -12.14 0.34 -2.66
C GLU A 236 -13.05 0.02 -3.87
N MET A 237 -14.31 -0.30 -3.60
CA MET A 237 -15.33 -0.61 -4.62
C MET A 237 -16.30 0.55 -4.84
N ALA A 238 -15.99 1.75 -4.32
CA ALA A 238 -16.79 2.94 -4.52
C ALA A 238 -16.95 3.25 -6.02
N ASP A 239 -18.19 3.55 -6.41
CA ASP A 239 -18.51 3.99 -7.77
C ASP A 239 -18.49 5.52 -7.82
N PHE A 240 -17.64 6.08 -8.66
CA PHE A 240 -17.44 7.53 -8.79
C PHE A 240 -18.20 8.13 -9.98
N ASP A 241 -18.80 7.29 -10.82
CA ASP A 241 -19.59 7.72 -11.98
C ASP A 241 -21.07 7.86 -11.62
N GLU A 242 -21.51 7.19 -10.53
CA GLU A 242 -22.90 7.23 -10.04
C GLU A 242 -23.16 8.49 -9.20
N ASN A 243 -24.38 9.06 -9.34
CA ASN A 243 -24.83 10.19 -8.53
C ASN A 243 -25.71 9.69 -7.38
N TYR A 244 -25.35 10.01 -6.15
CA TYR A 244 -26.07 9.63 -4.95
C TYR A 244 -26.78 10.83 -4.32
N ASP A 245 -27.96 10.61 -3.72
CA ASP A 245 -28.56 11.60 -2.82
C ASP A 245 -27.92 11.53 -1.42
N ILE A 246 -27.62 10.33 -0.91
CA ILE A 246 -26.99 10.15 0.40
C ILE A 246 -25.83 9.15 0.31
N ALA A 247 -24.68 9.53 0.86
CA ALA A 247 -23.52 8.65 1.00
C ALA A 247 -23.05 8.58 2.45
N VAL A 248 -22.55 7.41 2.86
CA VAL A 248 -21.91 7.20 4.17
C VAL A 248 -20.49 6.69 3.97
N ILE A 249 -19.50 7.41 4.50
CA ILE A 249 -18.09 7.01 4.54
C ILE A 249 -17.75 6.68 5.99
N ASP A 250 -17.50 5.41 6.28
CA ASP A 250 -17.22 4.94 7.65
C ASP A 250 -15.73 4.79 7.93
N GLU A 251 -15.35 4.91 9.22
CA GLU A 251 -13.98 4.80 9.73
C GLU A 251 -12.98 5.71 8.99
N ALA A 252 -13.36 6.99 8.76
CA ALA A 252 -12.57 7.91 7.94
C ALA A 252 -11.21 8.31 8.52
N GLN A 253 -10.88 7.96 9.78
CA GLN A 253 -9.51 8.08 10.27
C GLN A 253 -8.50 7.20 9.50
N LEU A 254 -8.99 6.25 8.71
CA LEU A 254 -8.14 5.45 7.81
C LEU A 254 -7.59 6.23 6.61
N VAL A 255 -7.94 7.51 6.42
CA VAL A 255 -7.30 8.36 5.41
C VAL A 255 -5.77 8.44 5.58
N ALA A 256 -5.27 8.25 6.81
CA ALA A 256 -3.85 8.24 7.13
C ALA A 256 -3.20 6.84 7.03
N ASP A 257 -3.95 5.81 6.67
CA ASP A 257 -3.40 4.46 6.44
C ASP A 257 -2.57 4.46 5.15
N THR A 258 -1.31 4.01 5.23
CA THR A 258 -0.34 4.08 4.14
C THR A 258 -0.69 3.24 2.92
N ASP A 259 -1.47 2.18 3.11
CA ASP A 259 -1.80 1.21 2.07
C ASP A 259 -3.22 1.42 1.54
N ARG A 260 -4.17 1.77 2.43
CA ARG A 260 -5.60 1.85 2.11
C ARG A 260 -6.16 3.27 2.12
N GLY A 261 -5.48 4.21 2.78
CA GLY A 261 -5.90 5.61 2.93
C GLY A 261 -6.30 6.32 1.63
N PRO A 262 -5.63 6.04 0.49
CA PRO A 262 -6.00 6.62 -0.79
C PRO A 262 -7.48 6.43 -1.17
N SER A 263 -8.11 5.32 -0.79
CA SER A 263 -9.53 5.08 -1.10
C SER A 263 -10.45 6.02 -0.33
N TRP A 264 -10.14 6.34 0.95
CA TRP A 264 -10.88 7.36 1.72
C TRP A 264 -10.66 8.75 1.17
N THR A 265 -9.39 9.10 0.89
CA THR A 265 -9.08 10.40 0.28
C THR A 265 -9.84 10.59 -1.03
N LYS A 266 -9.81 9.58 -1.91
CA LYS A 266 -10.54 9.60 -3.17
C LYS A 266 -12.05 9.73 -2.96
N ALA A 267 -12.64 9.01 -1.99
CA ALA A 267 -14.07 9.10 -1.69
C ALA A 267 -14.46 10.48 -1.18
N ILE A 268 -13.68 11.09 -0.27
CA ILE A 268 -13.96 12.44 0.25
C ILE A 268 -13.85 13.47 -0.87
N LEU A 269 -12.81 13.39 -1.71
CA LEU A 269 -12.59 14.37 -2.77
C LEU A 269 -13.52 14.19 -3.96
N GLY A 270 -13.85 12.96 -4.35
CA GLY A 270 -14.42 12.64 -5.65
C GLY A 270 -15.80 12.01 -5.68
N LEU A 271 -16.43 11.66 -4.54
CA LEU A 271 -17.73 11.03 -4.55
C LEU A 271 -18.83 12.03 -4.97
N ARG A 272 -19.68 11.62 -5.89
CA ARG A 272 -20.81 12.41 -6.40
C ARG A 272 -22.03 12.18 -5.53
N ALA A 273 -22.18 12.95 -4.46
CA ALA A 273 -23.34 12.84 -3.56
C ALA A 273 -23.75 14.21 -3.03
N GLU A 274 -25.07 14.42 -2.88
CA GLU A 274 -25.61 15.68 -2.35
C GLU A 274 -25.35 15.80 -0.84
N GLU A 275 -25.59 14.71 -0.09
CA GLU A 275 -25.41 14.63 1.36
C GLU A 275 -24.42 13.50 1.69
N ILE A 276 -23.31 13.83 2.38
CA ILE A 276 -22.24 12.87 2.70
C ILE A 276 -22.03 12.80 4.21
N HIS A 277 -22.33 11.66 4.80
CA HIS A 277 -22.08 11.37 6.21
C HIS A 277 -20.70 10.75 6.39
N ILE A 278 -19.84 11.37 7.18
CA ILE A 278 -18.51 10.83 7.51
C ILE A 278 -18.47 10.42 8.98
N CYS A 279 -18.26 9.13 9.24
CA CYS A 279 -18.06 8.58 10.58
C CYS A 279 -16.57 8.43 10.88
N MET A 280 -16.09 9.07 11.96
CA MET A 280 -14.66 9.07 12.28
C MET A 280 -14.37 9.20 13.78
N SER A 281 -13.11 8.88 14.16
CA SER A 281 -12.55 9.21 15.47
C SER A 281 -12.23 10.72 15.56
N PRO A 282 -12.14 11.28 16.79
CA PRO A 282 -11.76 12.69 16.97
C PRO A 282 -10.41 13.06 16.33
N ALA A 283 -9.47 12.12 16.26
CA ALA A 283 -8.15 12.36 15.68
C ALA A 283 -8.19 12.78 14.19
N ALA A 284 -9.21 12.35 13.44
CA ALA A 284 -9.33 12.67 12.02
C ALA A 284 -10.05 14.00 11.73
N GLU A 285 -10.66 14.64 12.72
CA GLU A 285 -11.50 15.81 12.53
C GLU A 285 -10.78 16.93 11.75
N GLN A 286 -9.60 17.31 12.23
CA GLN A 286 -8.88 18.45 11.66
C GLN A 286 -8.54 18.24 10.19
N VAL A 287 -8.00 17.07 9.84
CA VAL A 287 -7.57 16.78 8.48
C VAL A 287 -8.74 16.56 7.52
N VAL A 288 -9.84 15.93 7.98
CA VAL A 288 -11.04 15.75 7.16
C VAL A 288 -11.75 17.07 6.90
N CYS A 289 -11.90 17.94 7.92
CA CYS A 289 -12.43 19.29 7.73
C CYS A 289 -11.58 20.08 6.72
N HIS A 290 -10.24 19.95 6.80
CA HIS A 290 -9.36 20.61 5.85
C HIS A 290 -9.55 20.10 4.41
N LEU A 291 -9.72 18.79 4.20
CA LEU A 291 -10.02 18.23 2.86
C LEU A 291 -11.33 18.78 2.29
N ILE A 292 -12.38 18.88 3.11
CA ILE A 292 -13.68 19.42 2.69
C ILE A 292 -13.55 20.90 2.33
N GLN A 293 -12.81 21.67 3.11
CA GLN A 293 -12.52 23.09 2.83
C GLN A 293 -11.73 23.29 1.54
N LEU A 294 -10.75 22.42 1.23
CA LEU A 294 -10.02 22.46 -0.05
C LEU A 294 -10.97 22.27 -1.25
N CYS A 295 -12.09 21.59 -1.03
CA CYS A 295 -13.10 21.35 -2.04
C CYS A 295 -14.16 22.47 -2.15
N ASP A 296 -14.10 23.50 -1.31
CA ASP A 296 -15.10 24.57 -1.16
C ASP A 296 -16.51 24.02 -0.79
N ASP A 297 -16.58 22.81 -0.20
CA ASP A 297 -17.81 22.18 0.24
C ASP A 297 -18.25 22.65 1.64
N THR A 298 -19.52 22.51 1.95
CA THR A 298 -20.07 22.87 3.26
C THR A 298 -20.13 21.66 4.19
N PHE A 299 -20.00 21.89 5.51
CA PHE A 299 -20.13 20.81 6.47
C PHE A 299 -20.72 21.25 7.81
N GLU A 300 -21.33 20.30 8.52
CA GLU A 300 -21.72 20.42 9.92
C GLU A 300 -21.06 19.31 10.76
N VAL A 301 -20.84 19.59 12.05
CA VAL A 301 -20.19 18.65 12.98
C VAL A 301 -21.19 18.18 14.04
N ARG A 302 -21.34 16.86 14.16
CA ARG A 302 -22.13 16.18 15.21
C ARG A 302 -21.18 15.37 16.10
N ARG A 303 -21.12 15.71 17.39
CA ARG A 303 -20.23 15.05 18.35
C ARG A 303 -21.00 14.01 19.15
N TYR A 304 -20.35 12.87 19.33
CA TYR A 304 -20.92 11.72 20.03
C TYR A 304 -20.02 11.34 21.20
N GLU A 305 -20.64 11.11 22.32
CA GLU A 305 -19.99 10.56 23.51
C GLU A 305 -20.29 9.07 23.64
N ARG A 306 -19.42 8.37 24.31
CA ARG A 306 -19.61 6.96 24.60
C ARG A 306 -20.79 6.79 25.57
N LYS A 307 -21.75 5.93 25.21
CA LYS A 307 -22.95 5.69 26.02
C LYS A 307 -22.73 4.77 27.23
N THR A 308 -21.69 3.92 27.17
CA THR A 308 -21.37 2.95 28.21
C THR A 308 -20.02 3.31 28.83
N GLU A 309 -19.97 3.44 30.15
CA GLU A 309 -18.73 3.70 30.90
C GLU A 309 -17.69 2.59 30.62
N LEU A 310 -16.41 2.96 30.47
CA LEU A 310 -15.30 2.02 30.31
C LEU A 310 -14.33 2.16 31.49
N ILE A 311 -14.12 1.08 32.23
CA ILE A 311 -13.33 1.04 33.45
C ILE A 311 -12.10 0.18 33.22
N CYS A 312 -10.91 0.72 33.52
CA CYS A 312 -9.70 -0.09 33.68
C CYS A 312 -9.72 -0.71 35.10
N GLU A 313 -9.67 -2.05 35.16
CA GLU A 313 -9.67 -2.77 36.45
C GLU A 313 -8.40 -2.46 37.24
N ASP A 314 -8.47 -2.57 38.58
CA ASP A 314 -7.37 -2.16 39.46
C ASP A 314 -6.29 -3.23 39.63
N ARG A 315 -6.65 -4.52 39.57
CA ARG A 315 -5.71 -5.63 39.66
C ARG A 315 -5.47 -6.28 38.29
N PRO A 316 -4.25 -6.76 38.03
CA PRO A 316 -3.95 -7.46 36.81
C PRO A 316 -4.75 -8.77 36.67
N PHE A 317 -4.97 -9.17 35.42
CA PHE A 317 -5.72 -10.37 35.09
C PHE A 317 -4.91 -11.65 35.33
N ALA A 318 -5.46 -12.57 36.14
CA ALA A 318 -4.87 -13.90 36.35
C ALA A 318 -5.44 -14.90 35.33
N PHE A 319 -4.60 -15.38 34.42
CA PHE A 319 -5.00 -16.32 33.37
C PHE A 319 -4.62 -17.76 33.75
N PRO A 320 -5.52 -18.77 33.68
CA PRO A 320 -6.91 -18.67 33.20
C PRO A 320 -7.96 -18.40 34.27
N ASP A 321 -7.59 -18.22 35.53
CA ASP A 321 -8.47 -18.25 36.69
C ASP A 321 -9.53 -17.13 36.72
N ASP A 322 -9.19 -15.94 36.20
CA ASP A 322 -10.09 -14.79 36.15
C ASP A 322 -11.01 -14.75 34.91
N VAL A 323 -10.91 -15.77 34.02
CA VAL A 323 -11.69 -15.80 32.79
C VAL A 323 -13.18 -15.95 33.07
N GLN A 324 -13.98 -15.07 32.46
CA GLN A 324 -15.44 -15.04 32.64
C GLN A 324 -16.16 -14.95 31.30
N GLU A 325 -17.44 -15.24 31.31
CA GLU A 325 -18.30 -15.08 30.15
C GLU A 325 -18.35 -13.60 29.69
N GLY A 326 -18.27 -13.39 28.38
CA GLY A 326 -18.22 -12.06 27.77
C GLY A 326 -16.81 -11.46 27.70
N ASP A 327 -15.76 -12.19 28.11
CA ASP A 327 -14.38 -11.73 27.96
C ASP A 327 -13.87 -11.90 26.53
N ALA A 328 -13.08 -10.91 26.08
CA ALA A 328 -12.29 -11.02 24.86
C ALA A 328 -10.79 -10.87 25.20
N LEU A 329 -10.03 -11.93 24.95
CA LEU A 329 -8.60 -12.01 25.22
C LEU A 329 -7.82 -11.65 23.95
N ILE A 330 -7.01 -10.58 24.02
CA ILE A 330 -6.36 -9.99 22.87
C ILE A 330 -4.87 -10.34 22.81
N ALA A 331 -4.47 -10.96 21.69
CA ALA A 331 -3.07 -11.28 21.40
C ALA A 331 -2.74 -10.92 19.95
N PHE A 332 -1.51 -10.44 19.68
CA PHE A 332 -1.19 -9.79 18.41
C PHE A 332 -0.51 -10.71 17.37
N SER A 333 -0.73 -12.01 17.48
CA SER A 333 -0.35 -12.96 16.44
C SER A 333 -1.29 -14.15 16.41
N LYS A 334 -1.49 -14.74 15.22
CA LYS A 334 -2.22 -16.01 15.06
C LYS A 334 -1.71 -17.08 16.02
N LYS A 335 -0.37 -17.21 16.17
CA LYS A 335 0.26 -18.19 17.04
C LYS A 335 -0.16 -17.97 18.50
N SER A 336 -0.11 -16.71 18.97
CA SER A 336 -0.50 -16.37 20.34
C SER A 336 -1.99 -16.58 20.60
N VAL A 337 -2.86 -16.21 19.63
CA VAL A 337 -4.31 -16.44 19.71
C VAL A 337 -4.62 -17.93 19.83
N LEU A 338 -4.00 -18.78 19.01
CA LEU A 338 -4.20 -20.22 19.08
C LEU A 338 -3.62 -20.86 20.36
N ASP A 339 -2.49 -20.35 20.87
CA ASP A 339 -1.91 -20.76 22.15
C ASP A 339 -2.86 -20.44 23.34
N VAL A 340 -3.38 -19.22 23.40
CA VAL A 340 -4.37 -18.82 24.42
C VAL A 340 -5.62 -19.68 24.32
N ALA A 341 -6.17 -19.86 23.14
CA ALA A 341 -7.36 -20.67 22.91
C ALA A 341 -7.14 -22.16 23.27
N GLY A 342 -5.94 -22.70 23.02
CA GLY A 342 -5.56 -24.05 23.44
C GLY A 342 -5.51 -24.22 24.95
N ARG A 343 -4.95 -23.24 25.68
CA ARG A 343 -4.90 -23.24 27.16
C ARG A 343 -6.30 -23.12 27.78
N LEU A 344 -7.20 -22.35 27.16
CA LEU A 344 -8.61 -22.30 27.56
C LEU A 344 -9.28 -23.66 27.36
N GLU A 345 -9.02 -24.35 26.23
CA GLU A 345 -9.54 -25.69 25.96
C GLU A 345 -9.03 -26.71 27.00
N GLU A 346 -7.75 -26.66 27.42
CA GLU A 346 -7.21 -27.47 28.54
C GLU A 346 -7.91 -27.15 29.88
N ALA A 347 -8.29 -25.90 30.11
CA ALA A 347 -9.06 -25.49 31.28
C ALA A 347 -10.57 -25.76 31.16
N GLY A 348 -11.03 -26.40 30.10
CA GLY A 348 -12.45 -26.72 29.86
C GLY A 348 -13.31 -25.53 29.44
N ILE A 349 -12.70 -24.43 29.01
CA ILE A 349 -13.38 -23.19 28.60
C ILE A 349 -13.50 -23.13 27.08
N ALA A 350 -14.73 -23.15 26.57
CA ALA A 350 -15.01 -23.02 25.15
C ALA A 350 -14.78 -21.57 24.67
N SER A 351 -13.99 -21.42 23.61
CA SER A 351 -13.63 -20.10 23.09
C SER A 351 -13.82 -19.98 21.58
N SER A 352 -14.30 -18.82 21.12
CA SER A 352 -14.27 -18.39 19.73
C SER A 352 -12.91 -17.81 19.38
N VAL A 353 -12.41 -18.09 18.17
CA VAL A 353 -11.09 -17.66 17.71
C VAL A 353 -11.22 -16.74 16.51
N ILE A 354 -10.64 -15.51 16.61
CA ILE A 354 -10.79 -14.46 15.58
C ILE A 354 -9.43 -13.83 15.30
N TYR A 355 -8.95 -13.96 14.06
CA TYR A 355 -7.73 -13.27 13.61
C TYR A 355 -7.81 -12.89 12.12
N GLY A 356 -7.00 -11.93 11.68
CA GLY A 356 -7.13 -11.27 10.39
C GLY A 356 -7.06 -12.18 9.15
N SER A 357 -6.24 -13.26 9.19
CA SER A 357 -6.10 -14.18 8.06
C SER A 357 -7.19 -15.27 7.98
N LEU A 358 -8.18 -15.27 8.90
CA LEU A 358 -9.33 -16.17 8.79
C LEU A 358 -10.25 -15.73 7.64
N PRO A 359 -10.80 -16.70 6.88
CA PRO A 359 -11.87 -16.42 5.93
C PRO A 359 -13.02 -15.64 6.58
N PRO A 360 -13.66 -14.70 5.84
CA PRO A 360 -14.75 -13.90 6.39
C PRO A 360 -15.89 -14.72 6.98
N GLU A 361 -16.30 -15.81 6.32
CA GLU A 361 -17.36 -16.69 6.79
C GLU A 361 -17.00 -17.42 8.10
N ILE A 362 -15.72 -17.77 8.25
CA ILE A 362 -15.24 -18.36 9.51
C ILE A 362 -15.28 -17.32 10.63
N ARG A 363 -14.85 -16.09 10.35
CA ARG A 363 -14.96 -15.00 11.34
C ARG A 363 -16.42 -14.76 11.74
N ARG A 364 -17.34 -14.71 10.76
CA ARG A 364 -18.78 -14.58 11.00
C ARG A 364 -19.31 -15.73 11.87
N ARG A 365 -18.94 -16.96 11.58
CA ARG A 365 -19.35 -18.14 12.35
C ARG A 365 -18.80 -18.10 13.79
N GLN A 366 -17.53 -17.75 13.98
CA GLN A 366 -16.93 -17.59 15.30
C GLN A 366 -17.62 -16.46 16.08
N THR A 367 -17.93 -15.34 15.44
CA THR A 367 -18.70 -14.24 16.01
C THR A 367 -20.10 -14.70 16.43
N ARG A 368 -20.81 -15.45 15.58
CA ARG A 368 -22.14 -15.99 15.89
C ARG A 368 -22.09 -16.95 17.09
N MET A 369 -21.12 -17.87 17.14
CA MET A 369 -20.95 -18.79 18.28
C MET A 369 -20.77 -18.04 19.60
N PHE A 370 -20.07 -16.92 19.60
CA PHE A 370 -19.92 -16.08 20.77
C PHE A 370 -21.23 -15.33 21.10
N ASN A 371 -21.89 -14.75 20.11
CA ASN A 371 -23.14 -14.00 20.29
C ASN A 371 -24.30 -14.87 20.80
N GLU A 372 -24.36 -16.13 20.38
CA GLU A 372 -25.37 -17.11 20.80
C GLU A 372 -24.99 -17.86 22.10
N GLY A 373 -23.87 -17.50 22.73
CA GLY A 373 -23.41 -18.12 23.97
C GLY A 373 -22.89 -19.56 23.84
N MET A 374 -22.72 -20.06 22.61
CA MET A 374 -22.09 -21.38 22.37
C MET A 374 -20.63 -21.41 22.84
N THR A 375 -19.97 -20.27 22.79
CA THR A 375 -18.65 -20.06 23.38
C THR A 375 -18.74 -18.86 24.36
N LYS A 376 -18.08 -18.98 25.50
CA LYS A 376 -18.16 -17.98 26.57
C LYS A 376 -17.13 -16.86 26.42
N VAL A 377 -16.05 -17.11 25.70
CA VAL A 377 -14.87 -16.26 25.57
C VAL A 377 -14.50 -16.10 24.11
N ALA A 378 -14.10 -14.91 23.71
CA ALA A 378 -13.45 -14.66 22.44
C ALA A 378 -11.92 -14.55 22.63
N VAL A 379 -11.13 -15.17 21.77
CA VAL A 379 -9.67 -14.96 21.68
C VAL A 379 -9.38 -14.35 20.31
N ALA A 380 -8.87 -13.12 20.29
CA ALA A 380 -8.76 -12.38 19.05
C ALA A 380 -7.44 -11.64 18.88
N THR A 381 -7.13 -11.28 17.63
CA THR A 381 -6.14 -10.24 17.35
C THR A 381 -6.81 -8.85 17.37
N ASP A 382 -6.06 -7.82 17.00
CA ASP A 382 -6.58 -6.47 16.72
C ASP A 382 -7.72 -6.45 15.67
N ALA A 383 -7.93 -7.55 14.93
CA ALA A 383 -9.09 -7.73 14.06
C ALA A 383 -10.44 -7.55 14.79
N ILE A 384 -10.50 -7.69 16.12
CA ILE A 384 -11.70 -7.38 16.92
C ILE A 384 -12.01 -5.88 16.92
N GLY A 385 -11.00 -5.05 16.74
CA GLY A 385 -11.12 -3.58 16.75
C GLY A 385 -11.93 -3.02 15.58
N MET A 386 -12.07 -3.78 14.47
CA MET A 386 -12.80 -3.34 13.29
C MET A 386 -13.84 -4.39 12.85
N GLY A 387 -15.04 -3.94 12.50
CA GLY A 387 -16.01 -4.72 11.74
C GLY A 387 -16.64 -5.93 12.43
N LEU A 388 -16.53 -6.07 13.74
CA LEU A 388 -17.16 -7.17 14.47
C LEU A 388 -18.10 -6.63 15.54
N ASN A 389 -19.36 -7.06 15.44
CA ASN A 389 -20.40 -6.71 16.39
C ASN A 389 -20.51 -7.79 17.49
N LEU A 390 -19.57 -7.75 18.43
CA LEU A 390 -19.49 -8.70 19.55
C LEU A 390 -20.01 -8.08 20.86
N PRO A 391 -20.82 -8.78 21.66
CA PRO A 391 -21.24 -8.34 22.97
C PRO A 391 -20.12 -8.62 23.99
N VAL A 392 -19.03 -7.88 23.88
CA VAL A 392 -17.88 -8.01 24.78
C VAL A 392 -18.14 -7.23 26.06
N ARG A 393 -18.01 -7.90 27.22
CA ARG A 393 -18.06 -7.29 28.55
C ARG A 393 -16.72 -6.70 28.94
N ARG A 394 -15.65 -7.48 28.76
CA ARG A 394 -14.28 -7.10 29.15
C ARG A 394 -13.28 -7.41 28.05
N ILE A 395 -12.42 -6.45 27.75
CA ILE A 395 -11.21 -6.64 26.92
C ILE A 395 -10.03 -6.92 27.85
N VAL A 396 -9.28 -7.99 27.57
CA VAL A 396 -8.05 -8.33 28.30
C VAL A 396 -6.88 -8.38 27.32
N PHE A 397 -5.92 -7.49 27.51
CA PHE A 397 -4.70 -7.49 26.70
C PHE A 397 -3.74 -8.56 27.22
N MET A 398 -3.61 -9.66 26.48
CA MET A 398 -2.66 -10.75 26.79
C MET A 398 -1.22 -10.39 26.42
N GLN A 399 -1.04 -9.36 25.62
CA GLN A 399 0.23 -8.79 25.16
C GLN A 399 0.06 -7.28 24.96
N THR A 400 1.13 -6.49 25.14
CA THR A 400 1.15 -5.03 24.96
C THR A 400 2.07 -4.59 23.84
N ASP A 401 2.58 -5.54 23.07
CA ASP A 401 3.42 -5.32 21.92
C ASP A 401 2.95 -6.17 20.72
N LYS A 402 3.17 -5.66 19.51
CA LYS A 402 2.82 -6.33 18.26
C LYS A 402 3.94 -6.24 17.25
N PHE A 403 3.95 -7.16 16.28
CA PHE A 403 4.81 -7.09 15.10
C PHE A 403 4.08 -6.30 14.01
N ASP A 404 4.70 -5.21 13.53
CA ASP A 404 4.13 -4.29 12.53
C ASP A 404 4.48 -4.65 11.08
N GLY A 405 5.13 -5.78 10.86
CA GLY A 405 5.63 -6.22 9.56
C GLY A 405 7.15 -6.08 9.43
N VAL A 406 7.76 -5.19 10.19
CA VAL A 406 9.21 -4.91 10.19
C VAL A 406 9.83 -5.26 11.54
N SER A 407 9.25 -4.78 12.63
CA SER A 407 9.77 -4.94 13.99
C SER A 407 8.67 -5.19 15.01
N ARG A 408 9.07 -5.69 16.18
CA ARG A 408 8.18 -5.79 17.33
C ARG A 408 8.20 -4.46 18.08
N ARG A 409 7.03 -3.86 18.26
CA ARG A 409 6.88 -2.56 18.92
C ARG A 409 5.72 -2.55 19.92
N PRO A 410 5.77 -1.66 20.91
CA PRO A 410 4.65 -1.42 21.83
C PRO A 410 3.40 -0.94 21.08
N LEU A 411 2.22 -1.19 21.66
CA LEU A 411 0.95 -0.66 21.18
C LEU A 411 0.94 0.86 21.22
N ARG A 412 0.20 1.47 20.30
CA ARG A 412 -0.02 2.93 20.24
C ARG A 412 -1.38 3.29 20.81
N ILE A 413 -1.57 4.56 21.17
CA ILE A 413 -2.81 5.10 21.72
C ILE A 413 -4.05 4.73 20.88
N PRO A 414 -4.09 4.96 19.55
CA PRO A 414 -5.25 4.62 18.74
C PRO A 414 -5.58 3.12 18.76
N GLU A 415 -4.56 2.25 18.75
CA GLU A 415 -4.75 0.79 18.79
C GLU A 415 -5.39 0.35 20.11
N VAL A 416 -4.91 0.88 21.24
CA VAL A 416 -5.49 0.57 22.57
C VAL A 416 -6.92 1.08 22.67
N LYS A 417 -7.19 2.32 22.26
CA LYS A 417 -8.54 2.92 22.32
C LYS A 417 -9.53 2.19 21.41
N GLN A 418 -9.12 1.82 20.21
CA GLN A 418 -9.96 1.11 19.25
C GLN A 418 -10.37 -0.28 19.77
N ILE A 419 -9.40 -1.03 20.33
CA ILE A 419 -9.64 -2.36 20.89
C ILE A 419 -10.43 -2.26 22.20
N ALA A 420 -9.97 -1.46 23.15
CA ALA A 420 -10.64 -1.25 24.45
C ALA A 420 -12.07 -0.74 24.26
N GLY A 421 -12.27 0.13 23.25
CA GLY A 421 -13.56 0.67 22.88
C GLY A 421 -14.63 -0.36 22.54
N ARG A 422 -14.27 -1.60 22.27
CA ARG A 422 -15.22 -2.71 22.00
C ARG A 422 -15.84 -3.30 23.26
N ALA A 423 -15.28 -3.07 24.45
CA ALA A 423 -15.91 -3.53 25.69
C ALA A 423 -17.18 -2.71 26.03
N GLY A 424 -18.13 -3.30 26.72
CA GLY A 424 -19.33 -2.62 27.20
C GLY A 424 -20.29 -2.20 26.09
N ARG A 425 -20.79 -3.18 25.32
CA ARG A 425 -21.79 -2.89 24.28
C ARG A 425 -23.05 -2.29 24.88
N PHE A 426 -23.42 -1.10 24.36
CA PHE A 426 -24.64 -0.39 24.76
C PHE A 426 -25.89 -1.25 24.58
N GLY A 427 -26.77 -1.23 25.56
CA GLY A 427 -28.00 -2.04 25.59
C GLY A 427 -27.82 -3.49 26.04
N ILE A 428 -26.58 -3.96 26.26
CA ILE A 428 -26.27 -5.30 26.79
C ILE A 428 -25.55 -5.21 28.12
N TYR A 429 -24.59 -4.29 28.26
CA TYR A 429 -23.82 -4.11 29.49
C TYR A 429 -23.88 -2.65 29.95
N ASP A 430 -24.03 -2.45 31.25
CA ASP A 430 -24.03 -1.12 31.87
C ASP A 430 -22.61 -0.51 31.86
N LYS A 431 -21.58 -1.38 31.95
CA LYS A 431 -20.17 -0.98 31.97
C LYS A 431 -19.32 -1.92 31.15
N GLY A 432 -18.29 -1.38 30.49
CA GLY A 432 -17.22 -2.12 29.88
C GLY A 432 -15.99 -2.17 30.79
N CYS A 433 -15.24 -3.27 30.74
CA CYS A 433 -14.00 -3.41 31.52
C CYS A 433 -12.80 -3.61 30.60
N VAL A 434 -11.64 -3.10 31.05
CA VAL A 434 -10.35 -3.30 30.37
C VAL A 434 -9.35 -3.81 31.40
N ASN A 435 -8.57 -4.85 31.02
CA ASN A 435 -7.53 -5.41 31.85
C ASN A 435 -6.32 -5.86 31.02
N ALA A 436 -5.23 -6.25 31.66
CA ALA A 436 -4.05 -6.84 31.04
C ALA A 436 -3.44 -7.92 31.94
N LEU A 437 -2.61 -8.79 31.34
CA LEU A 437 -2.07 -9.99 31.98
C LEU A 437 -1.09 -9.71 33.11
N GLY A 438 -0.45 -8.56 33.17
CA GLY A 438 0.54 -8.20 34.18
C GLY A 438 0.33 -6.80 34.70
N GLU A 439 0.95 -6.49 35.84
CA GLU A 439 0.79 -5.19 36.50
C GLU A 439 1.40 -4.04 35.65
N ARG A 440 2.55 -4.28 35.05
CA ARG A 440 3.20 -3.32 34.13
C ARG A 440 2.40 -3.11 32.85
N GLU A 441 1.88 -4.20 32.32
CA GLU A 441 1.04 -4.19 31.13
C GLU A 441 -0.29 -3.46 31.39
N LEU A 442 -0.91 -3.69 32.57
CA LEU A 442 -2.14 -3.00 32.92
C LEU A 442 -1.92 -1.49 33.11
N GLU A 443 -0.85 -1.08 33.76
CA GLU A 443 -0.53 0.34 33.93
C GLU A 443 -0.20 1.00 32.57
N TYR A 444 0.48 0.28 31.69
CA TYR A 444 0.75 0.73 30.31
C TYR A 444 -0.56 0.95 29.55
N ILE A 445 -1.47 -0.02 29.54
CA ILE A 445 -2.79 0.09 28.88
C ILE A 445 -3.60 1.23 29.47
N ARG A 446 -3.62 1.38 30.81
CA ARG A 446 -4.32 2.47 31.51
C ARG A 446 -3.80 3.84 31.08
N THR A 447 -2.49 3.98 30.97
CA THR A 447 -1.82 5.21 30.53
C THR A 447 -2.22 5.57 29.09
N LEU A 448 -2.13 4.62 28.15
CA LEU A 448 -2.49 4.86 26.76
C LEU A 448 -3.99 5.11 26.57
N TYR A 449 -4.84 4.44 27.32
CA TYR A 449 -6.28 4.64 27.24
C TYR A 449 -6.70 6.06 27.68
N ARG A 450 -6.03 6.62 28.71
CA ARG A 450 -6.28 7.97 29.22
C ARG A 450 -5.64 9.08 28.41
N ALA A 451 -4.59 8.77 27.66
CA ALA A 451 -3.90 9.75 26.84
C ALA A 451 -4.78 10.23 25.68
N ASP A 452 -4.64 11.48 25.28
CA ASP A 452 -5.28 12.02 24.08
C ASP A 452 -4.62 11.47 22.82
N GLU A 453 -5.43 11.23 21.78
CA GLU A 453 -4.91 10.88 20.46
C GLU A 453 -4.36 12.12 19.78
N GLU A 454 -3.17 12.00 19.20
CA GLU A 454 -2.64 13.06 18.35
C GLU A 454 -3.52 13.25 17.11
N PRO A 455 -3.85 14.50 16.74
CA PRO A 455 -4.57 14.77 15.51
C PRO A 455 -3.82 14.23 14.29
N LEU A 456 -4.55 13.65 13.34
CA LEU A 456 -3.98 13.29 12.06
C LEU A 456 -3.68 14.55 11.26
N THR A 457 -2.50 14.59 10.65
CA THR A 457 -1.99 15.74 9.88
C THR A 457 -1.82 15.42 8.40
N GLU A 458 -1.82 14.14 8.03
CA GLU A 458 -1.51 13.68 6.69
C GLU A 458 -2.61 12.74 6.16
N VAL A 459 -2.83 12.79 4.84
CA VAL A 459 -3.74 11.89 4.11
C VAL A 459 -3.04 11.30 2.90
N ASN A 460 -3.36 10.06 2.57
CA ASN A 460 -2.65 9.34 1.51
C ASN A 460 -3.33 9.52 0.15
N LEU A 461 -2.51 9.80 -0.89
CA LEU A 461 -2.91 9.85 -2.30
C LEU A 461 -2.47 8.57 -3.02
N GLY A 462 -3.38 8.00 -3.80
CA GLY A 462 -3.10 6.90 -4.69
C GLY A 462 -2.38 7.32 -5.98
N PHE A 463 -1.81 6.35 -6.68
CA PHE A 463 -1.16 6.59 -7.97
C PHE A 463 -2.20 6.97 -9.05
N PRO A 464 -2.09 8.16 -9.67
CA PRO A 464 -3.04 8.61 -10.69
C PRO A 464 -2.93 7.80 -11.98
N GLN A 465 -4.02 7.14 -12.39
CA GLN A 465 -4.01 6.26 -13.56
C GLN A 465 -3.75 7.01 -14.89
N VAL A 466 -4.03 8.31 -14.95
CA VAL A 466 -3.71 9.16 -16.11
C VAL A 466 -2.21 9.16 -16.46
N LEU A 467 -1.35 8.85 -15.49
CA LEU A 467 0.09 8.74 -15.71
C LEU A 467 0.49 7.50 -16.52
N LEU A 468 -0.38 6.50 -16.63
CA LEU A 468 -0.14 5.30 -17.45
C LEU A 468 -0.06 5.62 -18.96
N ASP A 469 -0.60 6.76 -19.40
CA ASP A 469 -0.55 7.21 -20.79
C ASP A 469 0.79 7.88 -21.15
N ILE A 470 1.63 8.21 -20.17
CA ILE A 470 2.95 8.79 -20.42
C ILE A 470 3.87 7.72 -21.05
N ASP A 471 4.59 8.08 -22.12
CA ASP A 471 5.57 7.20 -22.78
C ASP A 471 6.85 7.02 -21.91
N ALA A 472 6.73 6.15 -20.91
CA ALA A 472 7.82 5.70 -20.04
C ALA A 472 7.48 4.33 -19.43
N PRO A 473 8.47 3.52 -19.00
CA PRO A 473 8.24 2.28 -18.26
C PRO A 473 7.46 2.51 -16.97
N LEU A 474 6.59 1.57 -16.61
CA LEU A 474 5.70 1.72 -15.45
C LEU A 474 6.46 1.91 -14.14
N ASP A 475 7.53 1.15 -13.92
CA ASP A 475 8.37 1.31 -12.73
C ASP A 475 9.06 2.68 -12.64
N GLU A 476 9.44 3.25 -13.79
CA GLU A 476 10.00 4.60 -13.86
C GLU A 476 8.93 5.65 -13.53
N LEU A 477 7.72 5.52 -14.09
CA LEU A 477 6.59 6.40 -13.79
C LEU A 477 6.26 6.39 -12.29
N MET A 478 6.12 5.22 -11.68
CA MET A 478 5.81 5.07 -10.26
C MET A 478 6.90 5.71 -9.37
N LYS A 479 8.18 5.43 -9.65
CA LYS A 479 9.32 5.97 -8.90
C LYS A 479 9.44 7.49 -9.03
N ILE A 480 9.27 8.03 -10.25
CA ILE A 480 9.34 9.48 -10.46
C ILE A 480 8.13 10.17 -9.80
N TRP A 481 6.92 9.63 -9.97
CA TRP A 481 5.75 10.14 -9.28
C TRP A 481 5.97 10.16 -7.77
N TYR A 482 6.45 9.06 -7.19
CA TYR A 482 6.72 8.96 -5.75
C TYR A 482 7.74 10.02 -5.27
N SER A 483 8.72 10.38 -6.11
CA SER A 483 9.74 11.39 -5.78
C SER A 483 9.24 12.84 -5.81
N VAL A 484 8.06 13.11 -6.36
CA VAL A 484 7.45 14.45 -6.38
C VAL A 484 6.69 14.67 -5.09
N THR A 485 7.05 15.66 -4.28
CA THR A 485 6.34 15.98 -3.03
C THR A 485 5.01 16.65 -3.35
N PRO A 486 3.87 16.14 -2.86
CA PRO A 486 2.58 16.80 -3.00
C PRO A 486 2.47 18.00 -2.04
N SER A 487 1.42 18.81 -2.20
CA SER A 487 1.07 19.86 -1.22
C SER A 487 0.56 19.23 0.09
N GLU A 488 0.74 19.92 1.20
CA GLU A 488 0.08 19.55 2.47
C GLU A 488 -1.45 19.64 2.33
N PRO A 489 -2.22 18.74 2.97
CA PRO A 489 -1.82 17.66 3.89
C PRO A 489 -1.52 16.31 3.21
N PHE A 490 -1.29 16.29 1.92
CA PHE A 490 -1.19 15.05 1.14
C PHE A 490 0.20 14.42 1.23
N VAL A 491 0.21 13.09 1.40
CA VAL A 491 1.37 12.21 1.24
C VAL A 491 1.03 11.11 0.23
N LYS A 492 2.02 10.46 -0.33
CA LYS A 492 1.79 9.42 -1.33
C LYS A 492 1.72 8.04 -0.70
N GLU A 493 0.85 7.19 -1.25
CA GLU A 493 0.77 5.78 -0.86
C GLU A 493 2.11 5.05 -1.02
N ASN A 494 2.28 3.99 -0.27
CA ASN A 494 3.41 3.09 -0.43
C ASN A 494 3.27 2.29 -1.74
N ILE A 495 4.26 2.41 -2.62
CA ILE A 495 4.31 1.69 -3.90
C ILE A 495 5.20 0.44 -3.88
N ASP A 496 5.76 0.06 -2.74
CA ASP A 496 6.77 -1.00 -2.66
C ASP A 496 6.21 -2.37 -3.07
N GLU A 497 4.98 -2.69 -2.66
CA GLU A 497 4.32 -3.95 -3.05
C GLU A 497 4.06 -4.01 -4.56
N ALA A 498 3.54 -2.93 -5.14
CA ALA A 498 3.30 -2.86 -6.58
C ALA A 498 4.61 -2.94 -7.38
N LEU A 499 5.66 -2.26 -6.92
CA LEU A 499 6.99 -2.35 -7.53
C LEU A 499 7.59 -3.76 -7.38
N TYR A 500 7.42 -4.41 -6.24
CA TYR A 500 7.85 -5.78 -6.03
C TYR A 500 7.18 -6.73 -7.04
N LEU A 501 5.86 -6.65 -7.19
CA LEU A 501 5.11 -7.47 -8.14
C LEU A 501 5.49 -7.16 -9.59
N TYR A 502 5.68 -5.88 -9.92
CA TYR A 502 6.16 -5.48 -11.24
C TYR A 502 7.52 -6.11 -11.56
N GLU A 503 8.47 -6.08 -10.62
CA GLU A 503 9.79 -6.70 -10.82
C GLU A 503 9.72 -8.23 -10.96
N GLN A 504 8.76 -8.90 -10.28
CA GLN A 504 8.51 -10.33 -10.51
C GLN A 504 7.98 -10.58 -11.93
N ALA A 505 6.98 -9.83 -12.39
CA ALA A 505 6.42 -9.94 -13.74
C ALA A 505 7.46 -9.61 -14.83
N LYS A 506 8.27 -8.57 -14.63
CA LYS A 506 9.30 -8.10 -15.57
C LYS A 506 10.35 -9.17 -15.93
N ARG A 507 10.64 -10.09 -14.98
CA ARG A 507 11.54 -11.24 -15.24
C ARG A 507 10.99 -12.17 -16.32
N TYR A 508 9.68 -12.18 -16.51
CA TYR A 508 8.95 -13.03 -17.45
C TYR A 508 8.25 -12.21 -18.55
N LYS A 509 8.68 -10.98 -18.80
CA LYS A 509 8.03 -10.06 -19.75
C LYS A 509 7.79 -10.67 -21.14
N ASN A 510 8.70 -11.54 -21.62
CA ASN A 510 8.56 -12.20 -22.92
C ASN A 510 7.51 -13.35 -22.91
N GLN A 511 6.98 -13.71 -21.73
CA GLN A 511 5.96 -14.75 -21.53
C GLN A 511 4.61 -14.15 -21.13
N ILE A 512 4.57 -12.85 -20.86
CA ILE A 512 3.34 -12.14 -20.47
C ILE A 512 2.83 -11.40 -21.69
N ASP A 513 1.70 -11.85 -22.22
CA ASP A 513 1.06 -11.19 -23.35
C ASP A 513 0.58 -9.78 -22.93
N GLY A 514 0.89 -8.79 -23.77
CA GLY A 514 0.57 -7.40 -23.48
C GLY A 514 1.40 -6.77 -22.34
N PHE A 515 2.60 -7.28 -21.98
CA PHE A 515 3.45 -6.68 -20.93
C PHE A 515 3.75 -5.19 -21.18
N GLU A 516 3.82 -4.76 -22.42
CA GLU A 516 4.03 -3.35 -22.78
C GLU A 516 2.76 -2.48 -22.59
N ASN A 517 1.60 -3.09 -22.40
CA ASN A 517 0.37 -2.39 -22.05
C ASN A 517 0.37 -2.05 -20.55
N LYS A 518 0.73 -0.82 -20.23
CA LYS A 518 0.86 -0.35 -18.84
C LYS A 518 -0.44 -0.43 -18.04
N HIS A 519 -1.60 -0.16 -18.67
CA HIS A 519 -2.89 -0.30 -18.00
C HIS A 519 -3.18 -1.75 -17.58
N LEU A 520 -2.85 -2.71 -18.47
CA LEU A 520 -3.00 -4.14 -18.16
C LEU A 520 -2.08 -4.56 -17.02
N ILE A 521 -0.79 -4.24 -17.14
CA ILE A 521 0.21 -4.59 -16.11
C ILE A 521 -0.11 -3.91 -14.77
N TYR A 522 -0.54 -2.64 -14.78
CA TYR A 522 -0.95 -1.94 -13.57
C TYR A 522 -2.14 -2.64 -12.90
N LYS A 523 -3.15 -3.07 -13.67
CA LYS A 523 -4.26 -3.89 -13.13
C LYS A 523 -3.76 -5.19 -12.51
N MET A 524 -2.76 -5.85 -13.09
CA MET A 524 -2.19 -7.10 -12.57
C MET A 524 -1.43 -6.88 -11.25
N ILE A 525 -0.52 -5.89 -11.20
CA ILE A 525 0.34 -5.66 -10.03
C ILE A 525 -0.37 -4.99 -8.86
N THR A 526 -1.50 -4.34 -9.08
CA THR A 526 -2.36 -3.77 -8.04
C THR A 526 -3.51 -4.71 -7.64
N CYS A 527 -3.50 -5.95 -8.11
CA CYS A 527 -4.43 -6.98 -7.62
C CYS A 527 -4.10 -7.27 -6.15
N PRO A 528 -5.10 -7.20 -5.22
CA PRO A 528 -4.82 -7.42 -3.81
C PRO A 528 -4.45 -8.88 -3.54
N ILE A 529 -3.19 -9.11 -3.19
CA ILE A 529 -2.66 -10.43 -2.85
C ILE A 529 -1.79 -10.36 -1.60
N ASP A 530 -1.66 -11.48 -0.90
CA ASP A 530 -0.70 -11.58 0.20
C ASP A 530 0.70 -11.89 -0.34
N ILE A 531 1.51 -10.84 -0.52
CA ILE A 531 2.89 -10.97 -1.03
C ILE A 531 3.81 -11.76 -0.09
N LYS A 532 3.43 -11.94 1.18
CA LYS A 532 4.17 -12.74 2.17
C LYS A 532 3.96 -14.23 1.97
N ASP A 533 2.86 -14.62 1.31
CA ASP A 533 2.59 -16.03 0.98
C ASP A 533 3.14 -16.36 -0.41
N ARG A 534 4.32 -17.00 -0.45
CA ARG A 534 5.00 -17.35 -1.69
C ARG A 534 4.13 -18.17 -2.67
N ARG A 535 3.23 -19.02 -2.17
CA ARG A 535 2.35 -19.83 -3.03
C ARG A 535 1.31 -18.98 -3.73
N VAL A 536 0.82 -17.93 -3.06
CA VAL A 536 -0.10 -16.97 -3.64
C VAL A 536 0.60 -16.13 -4.71
N VAL A 537 1.83 -15.64 -4.43
CA VAL A 537 2.63 -14.90 -5.40
C VAL A 537 2.97 -15.73 -6.63
N MET A 538 3.29 -17.03 -6.46
CA MET A 538 3.57 -17.91 -7.59
C MET A 538 2.33 -18.12 -8.46
N LEU A 539 1.16 -18.34 -7.86
CA LEU A 539 -0.09 -18.48 -8.61
C LEU A 539 -0.44 -17.18 -9.37
N TRP A 540 -0.25 -16.02 -8.71
CA TRP A 540 -0.43 -14.72 -9.36
C TRP A 540 0.48 -14.57 -10.58
N LEU A 541 1.76 -14.96 -10.46
CA LEU A 541 2.72 -14.90 -11.55
C LEU A 541 2.34 -15.84 -12.70
N ASP A 542 1.84 -17.03 -12.37
CA ASP A 542 1.34 -17.98 -13.37
C ASP A 542 0.12 -17.40 -14.10
N TYR A 543 -0.80 -16.74 -13.41
CA TYR A 543 -1.91 -16.03 -14.03
C TYR A 543 -1.44 -14.89 -14.95
N CYS A 544 -0.42 -14.13 -14.56
CA CYS A 544 0.16 -13.11 -15.44
C CYS A 544 0.76 -13.72 -16.71
N ARG A 545 1.47 -14.85 -16.59
CA ARG A 545 2.15 -15.51 -17.72
C ARG A 545 1.21 -16.23 -18.67
N THR A 546 0.11 -16.79 -18.16
CA THR A 546 -0.87 -17.54 -18.94
C THR A 546 -2.06 -16.68 -19.37
N TYR A 547 -2.07 -15.40 -19.00
CA TYR A 547 -3.12 -14.46 -19.37
C TYR A 547 -3.19 -14.31 -20.89
N THR A 548 -4.35 -14.61 -21.46
CA THR A 548 -4.73 -14.27 -22.83
C THR A 548 -6.16 -13.73 -22.81
N ALA A 549 -6.53 -12.86 -23.76
CA ALA A 549 -7.85 -12.22 -23.73
C ALA A 549 -9.01 -13.22 -23.78
N ASP A 550 -8.85 -14.38 -24.44
CA ASP A 550 -9.94 -15.29 -24.78
C ASP A 550 -10.02 -16.54 -23.91
N VAL A 551 -9.09 -16.76 -22.97
CA VAL A 551 -9.04 -18.00 -22.17
C VAL A 551 -9.35 -17.72 -20.71
N SER A 552 -10.18 -18.57 -20.08
CA SER A 552 -10.42 -18.56 -18.64
C SER A 552 -9.16 -18.95 -17.85
N LEU A 553 -9.04 -18.45 -16.63
CA LEU A 553 -7.89 -18.79 -15.76
C LEU A 553 -7.95 -20.22 -15.27
N GLU A 554 -6.79 -20.83 -15.07
CA GLU A 554 -6.69 -22.15 -14.46
C GLU A 554 -7.15 -22.11 -12.99
N LYS A 555 -7.99 -23.07 -12.61
CA LYS A 555 -8.51 -23.19 -11.24
C LYS A 555 -7.37 -23.57 -10.29
N PRO A 556 -7.22 -22.91 -9.12
CA PRO A 556 -6.16 -23.26 -8.18
C PRO A 556 -6.35 -24.67 -7.60
N ALA A 557 -5.25 -25.42 -7.53
CA ALA A 557 -5.24 -26.77 -6.99
C ALA A 557 -4.83 -26.77 -5.50
N PHE A 558 -5.56 -27.58 -4.70
CA PHE A 558 -5.18 -27.77 -3.30
C PHE A 558 -3.93 -28.64 -3.19
N TYR A 559 -2.86 -28.08 -2.60
CA TYR A 559 -1.65 -28.82 -2.29
C TYR A 559 -1.65 -29.32 -0.84
N ARG A 560 -1.68 -30.64 -0.65
CA ARG A 560 -1.65 -31.27 0.67
C ARG A 560 -0.22 -31.33 1.22
N ASP A 561 0.03 -30.55 2.27
CA ASP A 561 1.26 -30.65 3.06
C ASP A 561 1.02 -31.55 4.28
N ARG A 562 1.85 -32.60 4.47
CA ARG A 562 1.73 -33.51 5.62
C ARG A 562 1.90 -32.82 6.97
N LYS A 563 2.63 -31.70 7.02
CA LYS A 563 2.86 -30.86 8.22
C LYS A 563 2.09 -29.55 8.23
N GLY A 564 1.29 -29.29 7.22
CA GLY A 564 0.70 -27.97 6.95
C GLY A 564 -0.37 -27.50 7.94
N GLY A 565 -1.04 -28.42 8.66
CA GLY A 565 -2.09 -28.05 9.62
C GLY A 565 -3.14 -27.12 9.03
N ILE A 566 -3.60 -26.12 9.80
CA ILE A 566 -4.57 -25.11 9.36
C ILE A 566 -4.01 -24.19 8.27
N ALA A 567 -2.69 -23.92 8.27
CA ALA A 567 -2.05 -22.96 7.37
C ALA A 567 -2.21 -23.33 5.89
N GLN A 568 -2.19 -24.63 5.53
CA GLN A 568 -2.38 -25.06 4.14
C GLN A 568 -3.77 -24.70 3.60
N TYR A 569 -4.80 -24.75 4.45
CA TYR A 569 -6.17 -24.39 4.06
C TYR A 569 -6.35 -22.88 3.95
N GLU A 570 -5.69 -22.11 4.82
CA GLU A 570 -5.68 -20.65 4.72
C GLU A 570 -4.96 -20.19 3.45
N THR A 571 -3.79 -20.76 3.12
CA THR A 571 -3.11 -20.49 1.86
C THR A 571 -4.00 -20.82 0.66
N TYR A 572 -4.67 -21.98 0.69
CA TYR A 572 -5.58 -22.36 -0.40
C TYR A 572 -6.77 -21.41 -0.51
N TYR A 573 -7.33 -20.96 0.62
CA TYR A 573 -8.39 -19.97 0.61
C TYR A 573 -7.93 -18.64 -0.02
N LYS A 574 -6.73 -18.15 0.31
CA LYS A 574 -6.12 -17.00 -0.36
C LYS A 574 -5.92 -17.19 -1.86
N GLN A 575 -5.60 -18.41 -2.30
CA GLN A 575 -5.50 -18.74 -3.72
C GLN A 575 -6.88 -18.72 -4.41
N LEU A 576 -7.94 -19.18 -3.74
CA LEU A 576 -9.31 -19.06 -4.22
C LEU A 576 -9.76 -17.58 -4.32
N ASP A 577 -9.39 -16.76 -3.34
CA ASP A 577 -9.65 -15.33 -3.37
C ASP A 577 -8.88 -14.63 -4.51
N LEU A 578 -7.61 -14.98 -4.73
CA LEU A 578 -6.84 -14.50 -5.87
C LEU A 578 -7.50 -14.89 -7.20
N TYR A 579 -7.94 -16.13 -7.35
CA TYR A 579 -8.64 -16.60 -8.55
C TYR A 579 -9.89 -15.75 -8.83
N TYR A 580 -10.70 -15.48 -7.81
CA TYR A 580 -11.87 -14.62 -7.93
C TYR A 580 -11.49 -13.19 -8.33
N GLN A 581 -10.60 -12.54 -7.57
CA GLN A 581 -10.23 -11.15 -7.77
C GLN A 581 -9.54 -10.91 -9.11
N PHE A 582 -8.61 -11.79 -9.48
CA PHE A 582 -7.90 -11.67 -10.75
C PHE A 582 -8.86 -11.90 -11.92
N SER A 583 -9.77 -12.90 -11.84
CA SER A 583 -10.79 -13.13 -12.89
C SER A 583 -11.69 -11.90 -13.06
N ARG A 584 -12.25 -11.36 -11.98
CA ARG A 584 -13.11 -10.18 -12.05
C ARG A 584 -12.38 -8.95 -12.59
N ARG A 585 -11.16 -8.70 -12.11
CA ARG A 585 -10.36 -7.55 -12.51
C ARG A 585 -9.92 -7.61 -13.98
N MET A 586 -9.67 -8.81 -14.48
CA MET A 586 -9.31 -9.07 -15.87
C MET A 586 -10.51 -9.39 -16.76
N GLN A 587 -11.75 -9.26 -16.23
CA GLN A 587 -13.01 -9.55 -16.93
C GLN A 587 -13.02 -10.97 -17.53
N LYS A 588 -12.55 -11.94 -16.75
CA LYS A 588 -12.53 -13.36 -17.13
C LYS A 588 -13.79 -14.09 -16.67
N GLU A 589 -14.17 -15.09 -17.42
CA GLU A 589 -15.21 -16.01 -16.99
C GLU A 589 -14.81 -16.70 -15.69
N LEU A 590 -15.74 -16.77 -14.74
CA LEU A 590 -15.55 -17.31 -13.40
C LEU A 590 -16.57 -18.43 -13.15
N ASP A 591 -16.09 -19.60 -12.79
CA ASP A 591 -16.94 -20.69 -12.32
C ASP A 591 -17.31 -20.46 -10.84
N GLU A 592 -18.37 -19.67 -10.63
CA GLU A 592 -18.81 -19.27 -9.28
C GLU A 592 -19.29 -20.47 -8.45
N GLU A 593 -19.96 -21.45 -9.07
CA GLU A 593 -20.45 -22.65 -8.36
C GLU A 593 -19.27 -23.49 -7.84
N TRP A 594 -18.28 -23.73 -8.68
CA TRP A 594 -17.07 -24.43 -8.27
C TRP A 594 -16.34 -23.68 -7.16
N LEU A 595 -16.20 -22.36 -7.30
CA LEU A 595 -15.50 -21.51 -6.32
C LEU A 595 -16.20 -21.54 -4.96
N ALA A 596 -17.51 -21.35 -4.93
CA ALA A 596 -18.32 -21.42 -3.70
C ALA A 596 -18.15 -22.77 -3.01
N LYS A 597 -18.22 -23.89 -3.76
CA LYS A 597 -18.01 -25.23 -3.24
C LYS A 597 -16.60 -25.47 -2.67
N GLN A 598 -15.56 -24.90 -3.30
CA GLN A 598 -14.19 -25.02 -2.78
C GLN A 598 -14.00 -24.16 -1.51
N ARG A 599 -14.55 -22.95 -1.49
CA ARG A 599 -14.54 -22.09 -0.29
C ARG A 599 -15.24 -22.80 0.88
N GLU A 600 -16.45 -23.31 0.71
CA GLU A 600 -17.20 -24.03 1.74
C GLU A 600 -16.41 -25.23 2.29
N LYS A 601 -15.85 -26.08 1.42
CA LYS A 601 -15.02 -27.22 1.84
C LYS A 601 -13.80 -26.77 2.64
N THR A 602 -13.14 -25.71 2.22
CA THR A 602 -11.95 -25.19 2.88
C THR A 602 -12.30 -24.60 4.24
N GLU A 603 -13.41 -23.88 4.33
CA GLU A 603 -13.97 -23.32 5.55
C GLU A 603 -14.34 -24.42 6.57
N MET A 604 -15.02 -25.48 6.14
CA MET A 604 -15.30 -26.63 7.01
C MET A 604 -14.03 -27.24 7.59
N ARG A 605 -12.95 -27.31 6.81
CA ARG A 605 -11.66 -27.81 7.30
C ARG A 605 -11.02 -26.86 8.31
N ILE A 606 -10.98 -25.56 8.01
CA ILE A 606 -10.48 -24.55 8.95
C ILE A 606 -11.29 -24.62 10.26
N MET A 607 -12.62 -24.66 10.18
CA MET A 607 -13.48 -24.77 11.36
C MET A 607 -13.18 -26.01 12.21
N SER A 608 -12.89 -27.15 11.58
CA SER A 608 -12.55 -28.36 12.34
C SER A 608 -11.29 -28.22 13.19
N TYR A 609 -10.30 -27.42 12.72
CA TYR A 609 -9.11 -27.08 13.52
C TYR A 609 -9.39 -26.10 14.64
N LEU A 610 -10.37 -25.19 14.46
CA LEU A 610 -10.72 -24.17 15.45
C LEU A 610 -11.70 -24.68 16.52
N THR A 611 -12.40 -25.78 16.28
CA THR A 611 -13.35 -26.37 17.23
C THR A 611 -12.76 -27.50 18.05
N ARG A 612 -11.78 -28.24 17.52
CA ARG A 612 -11.14 -29.37 18.22
C ARG A 612 -9.65 -29.38 17.97
N GLY A 613 -8.88 -29.68 19.03
CA GLY A 613 -7.43 -29.82 18.90
C GLY A 613 -6.63 -28.52 18.97
N LYS A 614 -7.20 -27.45 19.52
CA LYS A 614 -6.47 -26.19 19.79
C LYS A 614 -5.28 -26.43 20.73
N GLN A 615 -5.35 -27.46 21.59
CA GLN A 615 -4.24 -27.89 22.47
C GLN A 615 -2.93 -28.16 21.69
N ASN A 616 -3.01 -28.56 20.42
CA ASN A 616 -1.83 -28.77 19.58
C ASN A 616 -1.04 -27.48 19.29
N TYR A 617 -1.63 -26.31 19.54
CA TYR A 617 -0.99 -25.01 19.33
C TYR A 617 -0.37 -24.42 20.59
N ILE A 618 -0.53 -25.08 21.76
CA ILE A 618 0.05 -24.61 23.01
C ILE A 618 1.56 -24.61 22.92
N ALA A 619 2.16 -23.47 23.25
CA ALA A 619 3.60 -23.34 23.26
C ALA A 619 4.22 -24.08 24.46
N ARG A 620 4.85 -25.21 24.21
CA ARG A 620 5.55 -26.04 25.21
C ARG A 620 7.03 -26.19 24.89
N CYS A 621 7.84 -26.28 25.92
CA CYS A 621 9.26 -26.57 25.79
C CYS A 621 9.46 -27.94 25.11
N LYS A 622 10.21 -28.00 24.03
CA LYS A 622 10.44 -29.25 23.26
C LYS A 622 11.24 -30.30 24.02
N TYR A 623 11.88 -29.94 25.15
CA TYR A 623 12.68 -30.87 25.95
C TYR A 623 11.95 -31.36 27.18
N CYS A 624 11.31 -30.47 27.97
CA CYS A 624 10.67 -30.84 29.23
C CYS A 624 9.13 -30.76 29.20
N GLY A 625 8.52 -30.34 28.09
CA GLY A 625 7.06 -30.23 27.97
C GLY A 625 6.42 -29.10 28.77
N ARG A 626 7.21 -28.32 29.57
CA ARG A 626 6.67 -27.19 30.37
C ARG A 626 6.06 -26.13 29.46
N LEU A 627 4.98 -25.51 29.90
CA LEU A 627 4.36 -24.35 29.25
C LEU A 627 5.39 -23.23 29.10
N LEU A 628 5.49 -22.66 27.90
CA LEU A 628 6.28 -21.46 27.66
C LEU A 628 5.42 -20.21 27.93
N PRO A 629 6.06 -19.05 28.27
CA PRO A 629 5.36 -17.79 28.35
C PRO A 629 4.59 -17.47 27.06
N LEU A 630 3.45 -16.80 27.19
CA LEU A 630 2.64 -16.38 26.03
C LEU A 630 3.48 -15.51 25.08
N GLY A 631 3.45 -15.83 23.79
CA GLY A 631 4.21 -15.10 22.79
C GLY A 631 5.71 -15.38 22.77
N SER A 632 6.19 -16.38 23.52
CA SER A 632 7.61 -16.77 23.50
C SER A 632 8.11 -17.03 22.07
N PRO A 633 9.18 -16.37 21.62
CA PRO A 633 9.79 -16.64 20.33
C PRO A 633 10.58 -17.98 20.35
N PHE A 634 10.91 -18.48 21.54
CA PHE A 634 11.72 -19.69 21.72
C PHE A 634 10.85 -20.94 21.87
N GLN A 635 11.39 -22.07 21.46
CA GLN A 635 10.78 -23.39 21.64
C GLN A 635 11.36 -24.15 22.85
N VAL A 636 12.17 -23.46 23.68
CA VAL A 636 12.89 -24.02 24.84
C VAL A 636 12.71 -23.08 26.01
N CYS A 637 12.44 -23.60 27.19
CA CYS A 637 12.38 -22.82 28.42
C CYS A 637 13.80 -22.49 28.94
N ASP A 638 13.91 -21.46 29.78
CA ASP A 638 15.19 -20.97 30.32
C ASP A 638 15.96 -22.07 31.06
N ASP A 639 15.27 -22.92 31.85
CA ASP A 639 15.89 -24.04 32.56
C ASP A 639 16.51 -25.08 31.64
N CYS A 640 15.93 -25.31 30.46
CA CYS A 640 16.47 -26.26 29.50
C CYS A 640 17.52 -25.59 28.60
N PHE A 641 17.48 -24.29 28.42
CA PHE A 641 18.45 -23.52 27.66
C PHE A 641 19.76 -23.37 28.44
N GLY A 642 19.68 -23.09 29.74
CA GLY A 642 20.85 -22.95 30.63
C GLY A 642 21.59 -24.26 30.95
N LYS A 643 21.00 -25.44 30.60
CA LYS A 643 21.64 -26.76 30.78
C LYS A 643 22.44 -27.21 29.53
N ARG A 644 22.58 -26.36 28.54
CA ARG A 644 23.44 -26.55 27.37
C ARG A 644 24.63 -25.61 27.40
#